data_4fa1f9d8e61df5c0bda0541cb0b39927
#
_entry.id   4fa1f9d8e61df5c0bda0541cb0b39927
#
_cell.length_a   1.000
_cell.length_b   1.000
_cell.length_c   1.000
_cell.angle_alpha   90.00
_cell.angle_beta   90.00
_cell.angle_gamma   90.00
#
_symmetry.space_group_name_H-M   'P 1'
#
loop_
_entity.id
_entity.type
_entity.pdbx_description
1 polymer ?
#
loop_
_entity_poly.entity_id
_entity_poly.type
_entity_poly.pdbx_seq_one_letter_code
_entity_poly.pdbx_strand_id
1 'polypeptide(L)'
;VLTTSARPSLLAPLLVLALASCTLLLGLGWPRLWDRDEPRNAGCTVEMLDRADWIVPMFNSELRTHKPILLYWLQMVAYQVTGANEWGARLPSSLLMMGTIFCAMLLSARLLNNRFLRGKEEQAPENFLTIGWYRWNSPAMWTGMILATSLMVIVAGRAATPDSPLIFCSTLAITFLVFALTCQPSHKRQSWLYFILGYTALGLGVLAKGPVGFILPITVVSAWFQWERISQDDRWVRLSNQASTLRQWRVWLPSILVRLSPRAVWDYLLQTKLLIGVPLVLAVALPWYLWVGIRTEGRWLREFFWEHNVQRAVQSMEGHQGGVWYYPIAMLVGLFPWSLWLAPFSVWLWKLNPLGLWISAPQTNKEDSELGPKKLRINSLARLSLIWVAVYVGAFSCANTKLPSYITPCYPGAALTLGLFFACLANNPGQLSFQQRWNAWRSRAMRYATLATLITSLLTGIGASLALAMIAYQEKMYQVVWQSLWGIALSCAAIAALDAWRKNMVQRIPICFAAGSLICMSGWMVGGAATASRYRLDLNALQQIQSDHPEQRWLAVGILEPSWIFYTQHSIPEIPIASSQSPASGTLAQSASGHSLPWTQQVVDRWEQNPNLGIITLDCWANELKQYLNEHSESRLKSYQMVRQDYPYFLRHQPLCLLSLQRADISPDATAEKSPPASTDFRR
;
A
#
# COMPACT_ATOMS: atom_id res chain seq x y z
N VAL A 1 8.21 23.66 -39.83
CA VAL A 1 7.79 22.48 -40.58
C VAL A 1 8.73 21.33 -40.25
N LEU A 2 8.37 20.45 -39.36
CA LEU A 2 8.82 19.06 -39.25
C LEU A 2 7.73 18.32 -38.48
N THR A 3 6.67 17.95 -39.13
CA THR A 3 5.74 16.90 -38.73
C THR A 3 6.42 15.57 -38.92
N THR A 4 7.36 15.23 -38.08
CA THR A 4 7.74 13.83 -37.94
C THR A 4 6.58 13.14 -37.24
N SER A 5 5.82 12.38 -38.00
CA SER A 5 4.88 11.37 -37.50
C SER A 5 5.70 10.30 -36.77
N ALA A 6 6.18 10.62 -35.58
CA ALA A 6 6.85 9.64 -34.71
C ALA A 6 5.84 8.53 -34.44
N ARG A 7 6.11 7.33 -34.95
CA ARG A 7 5.33 6.13 -34.65
C ARG A 7 5.19 6.00 -33.14
N PRO A 8 4.03 5.57 -32.63
CA PRO A 8 3.84 5.39 -31.19
C PRO A 8 4.89 4.40 -30.68
N SER A 9 5.81 4.89 -29.84
CA SER A 9 6.86 4.08 -29.26
C SER A 9 6.40 3.60 -27.90
N LEU A 10 6.26 2.30 -27.71
CA LEU A 10 5.99 1.68 -26.39
C LEU A 10 7.20 1.74 -25.44
N LEU A 11 8.36 2.18 -25.94
CA LEU A 11 9.59 2.22 -25.14
C LEU A 11 9.45 3.04 -23.85
N ALA A 12 8.78 4.19 -23.90
CA ALA A 12 8.65 5.07 -22.74
C ALA A 12 7.84 4.43 -21.60
N PRO A 13 6.60 3.90 -21.79
CA PRO A 13 5.89 3.21 -20.72
C PRO A 13 6.60 1.92 -20.27
N LEU A 14 7.21 1.16 -21.19
CA LEU A 14 7.98 -0.04 -20.83
C LEU A 14 9.19 0.30 -19.96
N LEU A 15 9.86 1.42 -20.18
CA LEU A 15 10.95 1.87 -19.32
C LEU A 15 10.45 2.18 -17.90
N VAL A 16 9.31 2.88 -17.74
CA VAL A 16 8.76 3.14 -16.39
C VAL A 16 8.43 1.84 -15.69
N LEU A 17 7.84 0.86 -16.38
CA LEU A 17 7.57 -0.45 -15.81
C LEU A 17 8.85 -1.23 -15.47
N ALA A 18 9.89 -1.12 -16.29
CA ALA A 18 11.20 -1.69 -15.99
C ALA A 18 11.85 -1.02 -14.75
N LEU A 19 11.75 0.30 -14.63
CA LEU A 19 12.21 1.02 -13.42
C LEU A 19 11.36 0.67 -12.19
N ALA A 20 10.04 0.49 -12.34
CA ALA A 20 9.16 0.01 -11.28
C ALA A 20 9.52 -1.42 -10.83
N SER A 21 9.97 -2.28 -11.76
CA SER A 21 10.43 -3.63 -11.38
C SER A 21 11.68 -3.61 -10.51
N CYS A 22 12.55 -2.61 -10.65
CA CYS A 22 13.71 -2.44 -9.76
C CYS A 22 13.29 -2.16 -8.30
N THR A 23 12.22 -1.41 -8.08
CA THR A 23 11.73 -1.13 -6.73
C THR A 23 10.80 -2.21 -6.18
N LEU A 24 10.03 -2.89 -7.03
CA LEU A 24 8.99 -3.82 -6.62
C LEU A 24 9.41 -5.29 -6.66
N LEU A 25 10.17 -5.74 -7.65
CA LEU A 25 10.50 -7.15 -7.86
C LEU A 25 11.92 -7.51 -7.42
N LEU A 26 12.89 -6.58 -7.57
CA LEU A 26 14.29 -6.88 -7.24
C LEU A 26 14.43 -7.21 -5.75
N GLY A 27 15.01 -8.37 -5.44
CA GLY A 27 15.22 -8.83 -4.08
C GLY A 27 13.93 -9.02 -3.28
N LEU A 28 12.82 -9.35 -3.93
CA LEU A 28 11.50 -9.48 -3.30
C LEU A 28 11.46 -10.57 -2.21
N GLY A 29 12.14 -11.68 -2.43
CA GLY A 29 12.23 -12.80 -1.48
C GLY A 29 13.43 -12.72 -0.52
N TRP A 30 14.29 -11.70 -0.61
CA TRP A 30 15.46 -11.63 0.27
C TRP A 30 15.13 -11.30 1.72
N PRO A 31 14.22 -10.35 2.04
CA PRO A 31 13.81 -10.12 3.42
C PRO A 31 12.86 -11.22 3.91
N ARG A 32 13.06 -11.68 5.15
CA ARG A 32 12.09 -12.54 5.85
C ARG A 32 10.72 -11.87 5.95
N LEU A 33 9.66 -12.66 6.15
CA LEU A 33 8.34 -12.14 6.47
C LEU A 33 8.41 -11.54 7.88
N TRP A 34 8.27 -10.23 7.96
CA TRP A 34 8.63 -9.49 9.17
C TRP A 34 7.41 -8.92 9.90
N ASP A 35 6.51 -8.30 9.16
CA ASP A 35 5.29 -7.74 9.71
C ASP A 35 4.34 -8.84 10.19
N ARG A 36 3.55 -8.58 11.22
CA ARG A 36 2.57 -9.55 11.73
C ARG A 36 1.55 -9.98 10.69
N ASP A 37 1.16 -9.10 9.77
CA ASP A 37 0.16 -9.39 8.75
C ASP A 37 0.71 -10.25 7.60
N GLU A 38 1.98 -10.07 7.19
CA GLU A 38 2.58 -10.86 6.12
C GLU A 38 2.60 -12.37 6.43
N PRO A 39 3.22 -12.84 7.54
CA PRO A 39 3.28 -14.26 7.83
C PRO A 39 1.92 -14.85 8.17
N ARG A 40 0.98 -14.07 8.74
CA ARG A 40 -0.40 -14.54 8.93
C ARG A 40 -1.11 -14.83 7.62
N ASN A 41 -0.94 -13.97 6.61
CA ASN A 41 -1.55 -14.18 5.31
C ASN A 41 -0.84 -15.31 4.55
N ALA A 42 0.48 -15.32 4.58
CA ALA A 42 1.30 -16.35 3.95
C ALA A 42 1.03 -17.74 4.56
N GLY A 43 1.01 -17.85 5.89
CA GLY A 43 0.72 -19.10 6.60
C GLY A 43 -0.73 -19.58 6.41
N CYS A 44 -1.70 -18.65 6.41
CA CYS A 44 -3.07 -18.99 6.06
C CYS A 44 -3.17 -19.62 4.66
N THR A 45 -2.42 -19.08 3.69
CA THR A 45 -2.40 -19.62 2.33
C THR A 45 -1.75 -21.02 2.26
N VAL A 46 -0.68 -21.25 3.02
CA VAL A 46 -0.06 -22.60 3.14
C VAL A 46 -1.08 -23.58 3.71
N GLU A 47 -1.73 -23.25 4.82
CA GLU A 47 -2.72 -24.10 5.46
C GLU A 47 -3.94 -24.40 4.56
N MET A 48 -4.35 -23.44 3.73
CA MET A 48 -5.39 -23.64 2.72
C MET A 48 -4.94 -24.62 1.62
N LEU A 49 -3.68 -24.53 1.18
CA LEU A 49 -3.12 -25.44 0.18
C LEU A 49 -3.01 -26.86 0.73
N ASP A 50 -2.50 -27.03 1.95
CA ASP A 50 -2.34 -28.34 2.60
C ASP A 50 -3.68 -29.07 2.79
N ARG A 51 -4.75 -28.29 3.06
CA ARG A 51 -6.12 -28.81 3.16
C ARG A 51 -6.83 -28.92 1.81
N ALA A 52 -6.21 -28.48 0.72
CA ALA A 52 -6.84 -28.32 -0.59
C ALA A 52 -8.18 -27.55 -0.54
N ASP A 53 -8.31 -26.61 0.39
CA ASP A 53 -9.53 -25.84 0.64
C ASP A 53 -9.41 -24.39 0.13
N TRP A 54 -10.06 -24.09 -0.98
CA TRP A 54 -10.07 -22.77 -1.62
C TRP A 54 -11.13 -21.82 -1.05
N ILE A 55 -11.89 -22.24 -0.03
CA ILE A 55 -13.07 -21.50 0.45
C ILE A 55 -12.83 -20.95 1.86
N VAL A 56 -12.42 -21.79 2.81
CA VAL A 56 -12.34 -21.43 4.22
C VAL A 56 -10.91 -21.10 4.63
N PRO A 57 -10.58 -19.82 4.88
CA PRO A 57 -9.26 -19.44 5.35
C PRO A 57 -9.09 -19.84 6.83
N MET A 58 -7.99 -20.52 7.12
CA MET A 58 -7.56 -20.90 8.47
C MET A 58 -6.14 -20.44 8.70
N PHE A 59 -5.78 -20.15 9.94
CA PHE A 59 -4.42 -19.85 10.35
C PHE A 59 -4.18 -20.39 11.75
N ASN A 60 -3.14 -21.18 11.92
CA ASN A 60 -2.82 -21.88 13.15
C ASN A 60 -3.98 -22.78 13.64
N SER A 61 -4.64 -23.46 12.71
CA SER A 61 -5.83 -24.29 12.95
C SER A 61 -7.08 -23.54 13.43
N GLU A 62 -7.08 -22.20 13.39
CA GLU A 62 -8.21 -21.36 13.75
C GLU A 62 -8.81 -20.65 12.53
N LEU A 63 -10.14 -20.38 12.59
CA LEU A 63 -10.85 -19.67 11.53
C LEU A 63 -10.32 -18.25 11.40
N ARG A 64 -9.82 -17.89 10.20
CA ARG A 64 -9.31 -16.55 9.93
C ARG A 64 -10.36 -15.65 9.28
N THR A 65 -10.97 -14.80 10.07
CA THR A 65 -12.09 -13.95 9.64
C THR A 65 -11.69 -12.51 9.26
N HIS A 66 -10.39 -12.17 9.38
CA HIS A 66 -9.91 -10.80 9.24
C HIS A 66 -9.93 -10.24 7.82
N LYS A 67 -9.79 -11.08 6.80
CA LYS A 67 -9.64 -10.67 5.39
C LYS A 67 -10.38 -11.61 4.45
N PRO A 68 -10.98 -11.06 3.35
CA PRO A 68 -11.57 -11.89 2.30
C PRO A 68 -10.52 -12.63 1.46
N ILE A 69 -10.96 -13.40 0.49
CA ILE A 69 -10.22 -14.50 -0.13
C ILE A 69 -9.22 -14.11 -1.23
N LEU A 70 -9.35 -12.95 -1.88
CA LEU A 70 -8.65 -12.68 -3.14
C LEU A 70 -7.12 -12.79 -3.02
N LEU A 71 -6.53 -12.28 -1.92
CA LEU A 71 -5.09 -12.40 -1.70
C LEU A 71 -4.67 -13.86 -1.60
N TYR A 72 -5.40 -14.67 -0.84
CA TYR A 72 -5.07 -16.09 -0.62
C TYR A 72 -5.13 -16.87 -1.94
N TRP A 73 -6.14 -16.68 -2.78
CA TRP A 73 -6.19 -17.29 -4.10
C TRP A 73 -4.99 -16.96 -4.97
N LEU A 74 -4.60 -15.69 -4.99
CA LEU A 74 -3.43 -15.24 -5.76
C LEU A 74 -2.13 -15.84 -5.22
N GLN A 75 -1.99 -15.94 -3.90
CA GLN A 75 -0.84 -16.58 -3.27
C GLN A 75 -0.83 -18.11 -3.48
N MET A 76 -1.99 -18.78 -3.41
CA MET A 76 -2.10 -20.22 -3.71
C MET A 76 -1.59 -20.52 -5.11
N VAL A 77 -1.99 -19.72 -6.11
CA VAL A 77 -1.50 -19.85 -7.49
C VAL A 77 0.01 -19.58 -7.57
N ALA A 78 0.50 -18.54 -6.89
CA ALA A 78 1.93 -18.26 -6.86
C ALA A 78 2.73 -19.38 -6.22
N TYR A 79 2.28 -19.95 -5.10
CA TYR A 79 2.95 -21.04 -4.41
C TYR A 79 3.02 -22.35 -5.21
N GLN A 80 2.05 -22.60 -6.10
CA GLN A 80 2.13 -23.76 -7.02
C GLN A 80 3.31 -23.66 -7.98
N VAL A 81 3.76 -22.44 -8.29
CA VAL A 81 4.88 -22.19 -9.22
C VAL A 81 6.21 -22.01 -8.48
N THR A 82 6.18 -21.31 -7.34
CA THR A 82 7.39 -20.86 -6.63
C THR A 82 7.73 -21.67 -5.40
N GLY A 83 6.80 -22.51 -4.94
CA GLY A 83 6.80 -23.04 -3.59
C GLY A 83 6.36 -22.01 -2.53
N ALA A 84 6.07 -22.49 -1.31
CA ALA A 84 5.68 -21.66 -0.18
C ALA A 84 6.92 -20.97 0.42
N ASN A 85 7.25 -19.80 -0.10
CA ASN A 85 8.39 -18.99 0.31
C ASN A 85 8.05 -17.49 0.27
N GLU A 86 8.97 -16.65 0.74
CA GLU A 86 8.79 -15.20 0.81
C GLU A 86 8.54 -14.57 -0.56
N TRP A 87 9.18 -15.11 -1.59
CA TRP A 87 9.02 -14.61 -2.95
C TRP A 87 7.61 -14.87 -3.47
N GLY A 88 7.13 -16.12 -3.34
CA GLY A 88 5.78 -16.51 -3.74
C GLY A 88 4.69 -15.79 -2.95
N ALA A 89 4.91 -15.54 -1.65
CA ALA A 89 3.98 -14.78 -0.81
C ALA A 89 3.75 -13.35 -1.31
N ARG A 90 4.81 -12.68 -1.80
CA ARG A 90 4.80 -11.25 -2.17
C ARG A 90 4.59 -10.99 -3.67
N LEU A 91 4.90 -11.96 -4.52
CA LEU A 91 4.82 -11.81 -5.98
C LEU A 91 3.46 -11.30 -6.48
N PRO A 92 2.31 -11.80 -6.00
CA PRO A 92 1.01 -11.28 -6.41
C PRO A 92 0.85 -9.80 -6.11
N SER A 93 1.27 -9.34 -4.94
CA SER A 93 1.20 -7.93 -4.54
C SER A 93 2.04 -7.04 -5.44
N SER A 94 3.26 -7.47 -5.78
CA SER A 94 4.16 -6.72 -6.65
C SER A 94 3.63 -6.60 -8.08
N LEU A 95 3.11 -7.68 -8.65
CA LEU A 95 2.53 -7.67 -9.99
C LEU A 95 1.28 -6.80 -10.07
N LEU A 96 0.41 -6.86 -9.07
CA LEU A 96 -0.78 -6.01 -9.01
C LEU A 96 -0.41 -4.54 -8.83
N MET A 97 0.64 -4.23 -8.08
CA MET A 97 1.13 -2.86 -7.96
C MET A 97 1.71 -2.34 -9.28
N MET A 98 2.43 -3.16 -10.06
CA MET A 98 2.84 -2.80 -11.41
C MET A 98 1.64 -2.54 -12.32
N GLY A 99 0.59 -3.38 -12.22
CA GLY A 99 -0.70 -3.16 -12.88
C GLY A 99 -1.36 -1.84 -12.48
N THR A 100 -1.28 -1.47 -11.19
CA THR A 100 -1.76 -0.18 -10.66
C THR A 100 -1.04 1.00 -11.32
N ILE A 101 0.30 0.95 -11.38
CA ILE A 101 1.12 1.97 -12.04
C ILE A 101 0.70 2.13 -13.51
N PHE A 102 0.56 1.01 -14.21
CA PHE A 102 0.13 1.00 -15.60
C PHE A 102 -1.27 1.60 -15.80
N CYS A 103 -2.25 1.22 -14.97
CA CYS A 103 -3.61 1.77 -15.02
C CYS A 103 -3.64 3.28 -14.75
N ALA A 104 -2.86 3.77 -13.79
CA ALA A 104 -2.75 5.21 -13.51
C ALA A 104 -2.11 5.97 -14.69
N MET A 105 -1.10 5.40 -15.34
CA MET A 105 -0.51 5.95 -16.57
C MET A 105 -1.55 6.03 -17.69
N LEU A 106 -2.32 4.96 -17.91
CA LEU A 106 -3.39 4.93 -18.92
C LEU A 106 -4.46 5.98 -18.64
N LEU A 107 -4.89 6.11 -17.37
CA LEU A 107 -5.90 7.08 -16.96
C LEU A 107 -5.42 8.52 -17.18
N SER A 108 -4.18 8.82 -16.80
CA SER A 108 -3.54 10.12 -17.06
C SER A 108 -3.51 10.44 -18.55
N ALA A 109 -3.07 9.50 -19.37
CA ALA A 109 -2.98 9.67 -20.82
C ALA A 109 -4.35 9.86 -21.46
N ARG A 110 -5.35 9.09 -21.05
CA ARG A 110 -6.73 9.14 -21.59
C ARG A 110 -7.40 10.49 -21.30
N LEU A 111 -7.37 10.95 -20.05
CA LEU A 111 -8.01 12.20 -19.67
C LEU A 111 -7.41 13.41 -20.37
N LEU A 112 -6.10 13.42 -20.60
CA LEU A 112 -5.43 14.52 -21.29
C LEU A 112 -5.59 14.47 -22.81
N ASN A 113 -5.87 13.30 -23.38
CA ASN A 113 -6.04 13.14 -24.83
C ASN A 113 -7.51 13.07 -25.28
N ASN A 114 -8.45 13.12 -24.36
CA ASN A 114 -9.87 12.90 -24.64
C ASN A 114 -10.46 14.02 -25.51
N ARG A 115 -11.01 13.65 -26.68
CA ARG A 115 -11.66 14.54 -27.65
C ARG A 115 -13.10 14.90 -27.28
N PHE A 116 -13.74 14.13 -26.40
CA PHE A 116 -15.08 14.40 -25.92
C PHE A 116 -15.21 15.81 -25.29
N LEU A 117 -14.12 16.32 -24.71
CA LEU A 117 -14.05 17.68 -24.17
C LEU A 117 -13.75 18.76 -25.24
N ARG A 118 -13.64 18.39 -26.52
CA ARG A 118 -13.27 19.30 -27.60
C ARG A 118 -14.44 19.97 -28.31
N GLY A 119 -15.65 19.44 -28.22
CA GLY A 119 -16.85 20.04 -28.83
C GLY A 119 -16.86 20.08 -30.36
N LYS A 120 -15.89 19.48 -31.07
CA LYS A 120 -15.85 19.38 -32.54
C LYS A 120 -15.48 17.96 -32.96
N GLU A 121 -16.27 17.43 -33.87
CA GLU A 121 -16.09 16.14 -34.54
C GLU A 121 -14.90 16.17 -35.54
N GLU A 122 -13.69 15.95 -35.06
CA GLU A 122 -12.58 15.59 -35.96
C GLU A 122 -12.41 14.07 -35.98
N GLN A 123 -12.67 13.48 -37.13
CA GLN A 123 -12.60 12.06 -37.41
C GLN A 123 -11.13 11.59 -37.49
N ALA A 124 -10.56 11.14 -36.40
CA ALA A 124 -9.37 10.30 -36.46
C ALA A 124 -9.59 9.06 -35.58
N PRO A 125 -9.16 7.86 -36.02
CA PRO A 125 -9.43 6.61 -35.34
C PRO A 125 -8.86 6.63 -33.93
N GLU A 126 -9.71 6.31 -32.94
CA GLU A 126 -9.31 6.11 -31.55
C GLU A 126 -8.65 4.73 -31.42
N ASN A 127 -7.47 4.54 -31.98
CA ASN A 127 -6.70 3.36 -31.63
C ASN A 127 -6.13 3.54 -30.22
N PHE A 128 -6.22 2.50 -29.39
CA PHE A 128 -5.61 2.42 -28.05
C PHE A 128 -4.13 2.89 -28.04
N LEU A 129 -3.44 2.72 -29.15
CA LEU A 129 -2.05 3.13 -29.36
C LEU A 129 -1.85 4.62 -29.67
N THR A 130 -2.92 5.40 -29.97
CA THR A 130 -2.79 6.85 -30.25
C THR A 130 -2.89 7.73 -29.01
N ILE A 131 -3.03 7.11 -27.83
CA ILE A 131 -2.99 7.79 -26.55
C ILE A 131 -1.57 8.33 -26.35
N GLY A 132 -1.38 9.64 -26.19
CA GLY A 132 -0.08 10.35 -26.17
C GLY A 132 0.87 10.02 -24.99
N TRP A 133 0.83 8.79 -24.47
CA TRP A 133 1.65 8.27 -23.37
C TRP A 133 3.09 7.93 -23.79
N TYR A 134 3.34 7.77 -25.07
CA TYR A 134 4.63 7.43 -25.67
C TYR A 134 5.64 8.58 -25.68
N ARG A 135 5.23 9.79 -25.33
CA ARG A 135 6.15 10.94 -25.31
C ARG A 135 6.91 10.98 -23.99
N TRP A 136 8.23 11.05 -24.10
CA TRP A 136 9.09 11.38 -22.96
C TRP A 136 8.59 12.67 -22.30
N ASN A 137 8.65 12.73 -20.96
CA ASN A 137 8.14 13.84 -20.15
C ASN A 137 6.61 14.05 -20.24
N SER A 138 5.83 13.05 -20.69
CA SER A 138 4.36 13.13 -20.62
C SER A 138 3.87 13.04 -19.15
N PRO A 139 2.69 13.59 -18.83
CA PRO A 139 2.10 13.43 -17.51
C PRO A 139 1.92 11.95 -17.10
N ALA A 140 1.60 11.08 -18.05
CA ALA A 140 1.48 9.65 -17.80
C ALA A 140 2.80 9.02 -17.33
N MET A 141 3.91 9.38 -17.96
CA MET A 141 5.25 8.92 -17.57
C MET A 141 5.61 9.37 -16.17
N TRP A 142 5.38 10.64 -15.84
CA TRP A 142 5.63 11.17 -14.51
C TRP A 142 4.71 10.57 -13.46
N THR A 143 3.44 10.30 -13.78
CA THR A 143 2.52 9.56 -12.89
C THR A 143 3.09 8.19 -12.54
N GLY A 144 3.55 7.45 -13.53
CA GLY A 144 4.16 6.13 -13.32
C GLY A 144 5.45 6.21 -12.51
N MET A 145 6.33 7.17 -12.78
CA MET A 145 7.60 7.34 -12.07
C MET A 145 7.37 7.72 -10.59
N ILE A 146 6.41 8.61 -10.32
CA ILE A 146 6.02 8.99 -8.96
C ILE A 146 5.56 7.75 -8.18
N LEU A 147 4.66 6.95 -8.75
CA LEU A 147 4.17 5.74 -8.08
C LEU A 147 5.29 4.70 -7.89
N ALA A 148 6.13 4.47 -8.90
CA ALA A 148 7.23 3.51 -8.84
C ALA A 148 8.27 3.83 -7.75
N THR A 149 8.33 5.08 -7.29
CA THR A 149 9.34 5.55 -6.33
C THR A 149 8.73 6.17 -5.06
N SER A 150 7.41 6.07 -4.86
CA SER A 150 6.75 6.51 -3.61
C SER A 150 6.83 5.44 -2.53
N LEU A 151 7.25 5.82 -1.33
CA LEU A 151 7.51 4.91 -0.21
C LEU A 151 6.36 3.94 0.05
N MET A 152 5.15 4.44 0.30
CA MET A 152 4.03 3.58 0.68
C MET A 152 3.53 2.70 -0.47
N VAL A 153 3.70 3.13 -1.73
CA VAL A 153 3.39 2.31 -2.92
C VAL A 153 4.36 1.12 -3.00
N ILE A 154 5.66 1.36 -2.75
CA ILE A 154 6.66 0.29 -2.73
C ILE A 154 6.41 -0.65 -1.55
N VAL A 155 6.18 -0.12 -0.35
CA VAL A 155 5.89 -0.92 0.86
C VAL A 155 4.67 -1.81 0.61
N ALA A 156 3.53 -1.25 0.17
CA ALA A 156 2.34 -2.04 -0.12
C ALA A 156 2.57 -3.05 -1.25
N GLY A 157 3.31 -2.69 -2.30
CA GLY A 157 3.61 -3.57 -3.43
C GLY A 157 4.56 -4.72 -3.09
N ARG A 158 5.40 -4.58 -2.06
CA ARG A 158 6.33 -5.62 -1.62
C ARG A 158 5.82 -6.42 -0.43
N ALA A 159 4.67 -6.08 0.13
CA ALA A 159 4.10 -6.75 1.28
C ALA A 159 3.07 -7.82 0.86
N ALA A 160 3.07 -8.97 1.53
CA ALA A 160 2.08 -10.03 1.35
C ALA A 160 0.76 -9.68 2.08
N THR A 161 0.14 -8.56 1.68
CA THR A 161 -1.06 -8.01 2.31
C THR A 161 -2.18 -7.77 1.30
N PRO A 162 -3.45 -7.70 1.71
CA PRO A 162 -4.57 -7.44 0.80
C PRO A 162 -4.63 -5.99 0.30
N ASP A 163 -3.69 -5.13 0.71
CA ASP A 163 -3.66 -3.73 0.30
C ASP A 163 -3.39 -3.59 -1.20
N SER A 164 -2.38 -4.30 -1.76
CA SER A 164 -2.10 -4.27 -3.20
C SER A 164 -3.26 -4.75 -4.08
N PRO A 165 -3.93 -5.87 -3.80
CA PRO A 165 -5.15 -6.25 -4.50
C PRO A 165 -6.24 -5.18 -4.45
N LEU A 166 -6.46 -4.56 -3.29
CA LEU A 166 -7.44 -3.47 -3.17
C LEU A 166 -7.04 -2.24 -3.99
N ILE A 167 -5.76 -1.80 -3.92
CA ILE A 167 -5.25 -0.65 -4.67
C ILE A 167 -5.41 -0.88 -6.16
N PHE A 168 -5.02 -2.06 -6.64
CA PHE A 168 -5.15 -2.42 -8.05
C PHE A 168 -6.60 -2.44 -8.51
N CYS A 169 -7.49 -3.18 -7.83
CA CYS A 169 -8.89 -3.29 -8.19
C CYS A 169 -9.59 -1.93 -8.17
N SER A 170 -9.31 -1.09 -7.15
CA SER A 170 -9.85 0.28 -7.06
C SER A 170 -9.38 1.15 -8.22
N THR A 171 -8.08 1.13 -8.53
CA THR A 171 -7.50 1.92 -9.62
C THR A 171 -8.01 1.45 -10.98
N LEU A 172 -8.09 0.14 -11.19
CA LEU A 172 -8.61 -0.48 -12.40
C LEU A 172 -10.08 -0.10 -12.61
N ALA A 173 -10.89 -0.18 -11.55
CA ALA A 173 -12.31 0.19 -11.59
C ALA A 173 -12.48 1.67 -11.95
N ILE A 174 -11.79 2.58 -11.25
CA ILE A 174 -11.86 4.02 -11.55
C ILE A 174 -11.41 4.28 -13.00
N THR A 175 -10.32 3.64 -13.45
CA THR A 175 -9.81 3.79 -14.81
C THR A 175 -10.87 3.40 -15.86
N PHE A 176 -11.45 2.20 -15.74
CA PHE A 176 -12.43 1.73 -16.72
C PHE A 176 -13.76 2.46 -16.62
N LEU A 177 -14.25 2.81 -15.44
CA LEU A 177 -15.48 3.59 -15.31
C LEU A 177 -15.30 5.01 -15.87
N VAL A 178 -14.17 5.65 -15.67
CA VAL A 178 -13.85 6.95 -16.31
C VAL A 178 -13.75 6.79 -17.83
N PHE A 179 -13.14 5.71 -18.34
CA PHE A 179 -13.10 5.41 -19.77
C PHE A 179 -14.50 5.25 -20.34
N ALA A 180 -15.38 4.50 -19.67
CA ALA A 180 -16.74 4.29 -20.08
C ALA A 180 -17.54 5.60 -20.18
N LEU A 181 -17.42 6.46 -19.14
CA LEU A 181 -18.12 7.75 -19.04
C LEU A 181 -17.56 8.81 -20.02
N THR A 182 -16.30 8.65 -20.46
CA THR A 182 -15.66 9.56 -21.43
C THR A 182 -15.58 8.99 -22.83
N CYS A 183 -16.22 7.84 -23.08
CA CYS A 183 -16.29 7.23 -24.41
C CYS A 183 -17.21 8.02 -25.35
N GLN A 184 -16.86 8.09 -26.64
CA GLN A 184 -17.72 8.75 -27.62
C GLN A 184 -19.07 8.01 -27.80
N PRO A 185 -20.16 8.71 -28.06
CA PRO A 185 -21.48 8.10 -28.26
C PRO A 185 -21.53 7.08 -29.41
N SER A 186 -20.64 7.22 -30.42
CA SER A 186 -20.47 6.30 -31.53
C SER A 186 -19.91 4.92 -31.13
N HIS A 187 -19.14 4.84 -30.05
CA HIS A 187 -18.45 3.62 -29.60
C HIS A 187 -19.18 2.90 -28.45
N LYS A 188 -20.48 2.68 -28.59
CA LYS A 188 -21.33 2.07 -27.56
C LYS A 188 -20.81 0.72 -27.04
N ARG A 189 -20.35 -0.17 -27.92
CA ARG A 189 -19.81 -1.50 -27.51
C ARG A 189 -18.59 -1.36 -26.62
N GLN A 190 -17.70 -0.44 -26.94
CA GLN A 190 -16.49 -0.18 -26.16
C GLN A 190 -16.83 0.42 -24.77
N SER A 191 -17.79 1.35 -24.73
CA SER A 191 -18.28 1.90 -23.47
C SER A 191 -18.86 0.81 -22.57
N TRP A 192 -19.67 -0.11 -23.12
CA TRP A 192 -20.21 -1.23 -22.37
C TRP A 192 -19.11 -2.17 -21.84
N LEU A 193 -18.11 -2.50 -22.65
CA LEU A 193 -16.98 -3.31 -22.23
C LEU A 193 -16.26 -2.65 -21.03
N TYR A 194 -16.03 -1.35 -21.09
CA TYR A 194 -15.41 -0.62 -19.98
C TYR A 194 -16.26 -0.62 -18.71
N PHE A 195 -17.59 -0.50 -18.82
CA PHE A 195 -18.47 -0.66 -17.66
C PHE A 195 -18.38 -2.06 -17.05
N ILE A 196 -18.41 -3.11 -17.85
CA ILE A 196 -18.27 -4.50 -17.39
C ILE A 196 -16.92 -4.68 -16.67
N LEU A 197 -15.83 -4.27 -17.27
CA LEU A 197 -14.51 -4.38 -16.64
C LEU A 197 -14.39 -3.57 -15.35
N GLY A 198 -14.95 -2.36 -15.33
CA GLY A 198 -14.97 -1.52 -14.13
C GLY A 198 -15.74 -2.13 -12.96
N TYR A 199 -16.96 -2.62 -13.23
CA TYR A 199 -17.77 -3.25 -12.19
C TYR A 199 -17.24 -4.61 -11.75
N THR A 200 -16.66 -5.40 -12.66
CA THR A 200 -15.93 -6.62 -12.30
C THR A 200 -14.76 -6.33 -11.37
N ALA A 201 -14.00 -5.27 -11.66
CA ALA A 201 -12.89 -4.84 -10.80
C ALA A 201 -13.39 -4.41 -9.41
N LEU A 202 -14.55 -3.74 -9.30
CA LEU A 202 -15.18 -3.43 -8.01
C LEU A 202 -15.56 -4.70 -7.24
N GLY A 203 -16.10 -5.72 -7.92
CA GLY A 203 -16.41 -7.02 -7.33
C GLY A 203 -15.17 -7.73 -6.78
N LEU A 204 -14.07 -7.72 -7.54
CA LEU A 204 -12.77 -8.21 -7.07
C LEU A 204 -12.23 -7.37 -5.90
N GLY A 205 -12.45 -6.05 -5.90
CA GLY A 205 -12.12 -5.17 -4.78
C GLY A 205 -12.85 -5.57 -3.49
N VAL A 206 -14.12 -5.99 -3.59
CA VAL A 206 -14.88 -6.53 -2.46
C VAL A 206 -14.27 -7.84 -1.96
N LEU A 207 -13.82 -8.73 -2.84
CA LEU A 207 -13.10 -9.96 -2.48
C LEU A 207 -11.68 -9.69 -1.93
N ALA A 208 -11.11 -8.50 -2.15
CA ALA A 208 -9.81 -8.11 -1.59
C ALA A 208 -9.92 -7.60 -0.14
N LYS A 209 -10.86 -6.69 0.14
CA LYS A 209 -10.94 -6.02 1.45
C LYS A 209 -12.38 -5.66 1.89
N GLY A 210 -13.38 -6.33 1.34
CA GLY A 210 -14.80 -6.13 1.70
C GLY A 210 -15.41 -4.86 1.09
N PRO A 211 -16.44 -4.26 1.75
CA PRO A 211 -17.25 -3.18 1.18
C PRO A 211 -16.47 -1.95 0.72
N VAL A 212 -15.33 -1.67 1.34
CA VAL A 212 -14.43 -0.55 0.99
C VAL A 212 -13.99 -0.62 -0.48
N GLY A 213 -13.80 -1.85 -1.02
CA GLY A 213 -13.43 -2.08 -2.42
C GLY A 213 -14.49 -1.68 -3.44
N PHE A 214 -15.73 -1.49 -3.02
CA PHE A 214 -16.83 -0.98 -3.86
C PHE A 214 -17.15 0.49 -3.53
N ILE A 215 -17.39 0.80 -2.25
CA ILE A 215 -17.97 2.09 -1.81
C ILE A 215 -17.06 3.26 -2.18
N LEU A 216 -15.75 3.19 -1.87
CA LEU A 216 -14.86 4.33 -2.08
C LEU A 216 -14.58 4.59 -3.57
N PRO A 217 -14.22 3.61 -4.41
CA PRO A 217 -13.99 3.86 -5.82
C PRO A 217 -15.23 4.37 -6.56
N ILE A 218 -16.42 3.82 -6.27
CA ILE A 218 -17.66 4.29 -6.91
C ILE A 218 -18.01 5.72 -6.46
N THR A 219 -17.75 6.07 -5.21
CA THR A 219 -17.92 7.43 -4.69
C THR A 219 -16.98 8.42 -5.41
N VAL A 220 -15.72 8.05 -5.64
CA VAL A 220 -14.77 8.88 -6.40
C VAL A 220 -15.28 9.16 -7.81
N VAL A 221 -15.67 8.12 -8.54
CA VAL A 221 -16.17 8.26 -9.92
C VAL A 221 -17.45 9.06 -9.95
N SER A 222 -18.36 8.81 -9.00
CA SER A 222 -19.65 9.51 -8.90
C SER A 222 -19.46 11.01 -8.62
N ALA A 223 -18.63 11.34 -7.65
CA ALA A 223 -18.35 12.73 -7.29
C ALA A 223 -17.66 13.49 -8.44
N TRP A 224 -16.67 12.85 -9.08
CA TRP A 224 -16.00 13.42 -10.25
C TRP A 224 -16.98 13.63 -11.41
N PHE A 225 -17.81 12.65 -11.74
CA PHE A 225 -18.77 12.73 -12.85
C PHE A 225 -19.80 13.83 -12.61
N GLN A 226 -20.35 13.93 -11.40
CA GLN A 226 -21.29 15.00 -11.05
C GLN A 226 -20.62 16.37 -11.13
N TRP A 227 -19.37 16.49 -10.69
CA TRP A 227 -18.62 17.72 -10.79
C TRP A 227 -18.40 18.17 -12.25
N GLU A 228 -18.02 17.23 -13.13
CA GLU A 228 -17.87 17.53 -14.56
C GLU A 228 -19.19 18.05 -15.18
N ARG A 229 -20.31 17.44 -14.82
CA ARG A 229 -21.64 17.91 -15.25
C ARG A 229 -21.99 19.31 -14.75
N ILE A 230 -21.65 19.64 -13.48
CA ILE A 230 -21.84 20.97 -12.92
C ILE A 230 -20.95 21.98 -13.66
N SER A 231 -19.71 21.65 -13.91
CA SER A 231 -18.75 22.55 -14.54
C SER A 231 -19.03 22.86 -16.01
N GLN A 232 -19.86 22.05 -16.67
CA GLN A 232 -20.31 22.23 -18.06
C GLN A 232 -21.68 22.90 -18.18
N ASP A 233 -22.36 23.15 -17.06
CA ASP A 233 -23.68 23.81 -17.05
C ASP A 233 -23.49 25.32 -17.33
N ASP A 234 -24.10 25.82 -18.42
CA ASP A 234 -24.02 27.22 -18.82
C ASP A 234 -24.53 28.21 -17.75
N ARG A 235 -25.48 27.77 -16.92
CA ARG A 235 -25.97 28.57 -15.77
C ARG A 235 -24.86 28.74 -14.74
N TRP A 236 -24.13 27.65 -14.44
CA TRP A 236 -22.99 27.66 -13.51
C TRP A 236 -21.88 28.58 -14.03
N VAL A 237 -21.49 28.43 -15.30
CA VAL A 237 -20.44 29.23 -15.92
C VAL A 237 -20.77 30.71 -15.86
N ARG A 238 -22.04 31.09 -16.16
CA ARG A 238 -22.49 32.50 -16.09
C ARG A 238 -22.52 33.05 -14.66
N LEU A 239 -23.03 32.27 -13.70
CA LEU A 239 -23.16 32.68 -12.29
C LEU A 239 -21.77 32.73 -11.60
N SER A 240 -20.89 31.82 -11.92
CA SER A 240 -19.53 31.82 -11.37
C SER A 240 -18.70 33.00 -11.84
N ASN A 241 -18.96 33.50 -13.06
CA ASN A 241 -18.29 34.70 -13.62
C ASN A 241 -18.82 36.00 -13.02
N GLN A 242 -20.01 36.01 -12.42
CA GLN A 242 -20.66 37.20 -11.87
C GLN A 242 -20.56 37.30 -10.33
N ALA A 243 -20.31 36.20 -9.63
CA ALA A 243 -20.33 36.17 -8.17
C ALA A 243 -18.95 36.44 -7.56
N SER A 244 -18.88 37.35 -6.58
CA SER A 244 -17.71 37.50 -5.71
C SER A 244 -17.46 36.19 -4.94
N THR A 245 -16.21 35.88 -4.58
CA THR A 245 -15.76 34.65 -3.90
C THR A 245 -16.62 34.27 -2.69
N LEU A 246 -17.10 35.25 -1.92
CA LEU A 246 -17.96 35.06 -0.74
C LEU A 246 -19.41 34.69 -1.06
N ARG A 247 -19.88 34.90 -2.29
CA ARG A 247 -21.25 34.56 -2.72
C ARG A 247 -21.34 33.23 -3.48
N GLN A 248 -20.25 32.62 -3.84
CA GLN A 248 -20.25 31.37 -4.65
C GLN A 248 -20.98 30.21 -3.97
N TRP A 249 -20.90 30.07 -2.63
CA TRP A 249 -21.64 29.02 -1.91
C TRP A 249 -23.15 29.09 -2.13
N ARG A 250 -23.74 30.29 -2.34
CA ARG A 250 -25.17 30.49 -2.65
C ARG A 250 -25.56 29.90 -4.02
N VAL A 251 -24.61 29.75 -4.90
CA VAL A 251 -24.80 29.12 -6.22
C VAL A 251 -24.52 27.63 -6.16
N TRP A 252 -23.54 27.24 -5.35
CA TRP A 252 -23.17 25.84 -5.16
C TRP A 252 -24.28 25.01 -4.54
N LEU A 253 -24.87 25.47 -3.44
CA LEU A 253 -25.85 24.75 -2.68
C LEU A 253 -27.11 24.40 -3.51
N PRO A 254 -27.76 25.33 -4.22
CA PRO A 254 -28.88 25.02 -5.11
C PRO A 254 -28.50 24.06 -6.25
N SER A 255 -27.31 24.22 -6.83
CA SER A 255 -26.84 23.33 -7.90
C SER A 255 -26.65 21.90 -7.44
N ILE A 256 -26.18 21.69 -6.22
CA ILE A 256 -26.07 20.37 -5.59
C ILE A 256 -27.48 19.81 -5.29
N LEU A 257 -28.37 20.63 -4.71
CA LEU A 257 -29.74 20.20 -4.35
C LEU A 257 -30.55 19.79 -5.57
N VAL A 258 -30.45 20.51 -6.68
CA VAL A 258 -31.11 20.13 -7.95
C VAL A 258 -30.61 18.77 -8.44
N ARG A 259 -29.35 18.43 -8.21
CA ARG A 259 -28.76 17.13 -8.58
C ARG A 259 -29.17 15.98 -7.66
N LEU A 260 -29.71 16.27 -6.49
CA LEU A 260 -30.31 15.30 -5.57
C LEU A 260 -31.78 15.06 -5.86
N SER A 261 -32.38 15.77 -6.85
CA SER A 261 -33.78 15.50 -7.26
C SER A 261 -33.91 14.05 -7.77
N PRO A 262 -35.07 13.39 -7.56
CA PRO A 262 -35.29 11.99 -7.98
C PRO A 262 -34.99 11.76 -9.46
N ARG A 263 -35.32 12.70 -10.32
CA ARG A 263 -35.05 12.64 -11.75
C ARG A 263 -33.56 12.69 -12.07
N ALA A 264 -32.83 13.57 -11.42
CA ALA A 264 -31.38 13.68 -11.62
C ALA A 264 -30.62 12.45 -11.08
N VAL A 265 -31.09 11.88 -9.97
CA VAL A 265 -30.56 10.62 -9.43
C VAL A 265 -30.84 9.47 -10.41
N TRP A 266 -32.05 9.39 -10.95
CA TRP A 266 -32.39 8.36 -11.95
C TRP A 266 -31.54 8.46 -13.21
N ASP A 267 -31.38 9.66 -13.76
CA ASP A 267 -30.51 9.91 -14.91
C ASP A 267 -29.05 9.53 -14.61
N TYR A 268 -28.58 9.77 -13.38
CA TYR A 268 -27.26 9.36 -12.93
C TYR A 268 -27.13 7.82 -12.92
N LEU A 269 -28.08 7.10 -12.34
CA LEU A 269 -28.08 5.63 -12.29
C LEU A 269 -28.05 5.02 -13.70
N LEU A 270 -28.80 5.60 -14.63
CA LEU A 270 -28.82 5.16 -16.03
C LEU A 270 -27.50 5.44 -16.75
N GLN A 271 -26.91 6.62 -16.58
CA GLN A 271 -25.66 7.01 -17.26
C GLN A 271 -24.47 6.22 -16.75
N THR A 272 -24.38 5.97 -15.44
CA THR A 272 -23.31 5.17 -14.83
C THR A 272 -23.55 3.68 -14.96
N LYS A 273 -24.71 3.24 -15.47
CA LYS A 273 -25.12 1.84 -15.54
C LYS A 273 -25.12 1.13 -14.18
N LEU A 274 -25.33 1.87 -13.09
CA LEU A 274 -25.22 1.34 -11.72
C LEU A 274 -26.24 0.23 -11.47
N LEU A 275 -27.44 0.31 -12.09
CA LEU A 275 -28.47 -0.72 -11.98
C LEU A 275 -28.05 -2.10 -12.51
N ILE A 276 -27.12 -2.15 -13.47
CA ILE A 276 -26.54 -3.40 -14.00
C ILE A 276 -25.20 -3.67 -13.30
N GLY A 277 -24.50 -2.63 -12.95
CA GLY A 277 -23.19 -2.72 -12.31
C GLY A 277 -23.25 -3.37 -10.92
N VAL A 278 -24.21 -3.00 -10.08
CA VAL A 278 -24.36 -3.60 -8.73
C VAL A 278 -24.64 -5.11 -8.80
N PRO A 279 -25.59 -5.61 -9.60
CA PRO A 279 -25.75 -7.05 -9.85
C PRO A 279 -24.46 -7.74 -10.31
N LEU A 280 -23.66 -7.10 -11.18
CA LEU A 280 -22.39 -7.65 -11.63
C LEU A 280 -21.34 -7.72 -10.50
N VAL A 281 -21.24 -6.69 -9.66
CA VAL A 281 -20.40 -6.73 -8.45
C VAL A 281 -20.80 -7.88 -7.54
N LEU A 282 -22.10 -8.05 -7.31
CA LEU A 282 -22.63 -9.14 -6.51
C LEU A 282 -22.35 -10.51 -7.16
N ALA A 283 -22.51 -10.65 -8.47
CA ALA A 283 -22.22 -11.88 -9.19
C ALA A 283 -20.73 -12.29 -9.05
N VAL A 284 -19.82 -11.34 -8.94
CA VAL A 284 -18.39 -11.62 -8.75
C VAL A 284 -18.08 -11.93 -7.27
N ALA A 285 -18.63 -11.16 -6.34
CA ALA A 285 -18.23 -11.26 -4.93
C ALA A 285 -19.07 -12.28 -4.13
N LEU A 286 -20.39 -12.28 -4.34
CA LEU A 286 -21.35 -13.02 -3.52
C LEU A 286 -21.11 -14.54 -3.51
N PRO A 287 -20.72 -15.22 -4.61
CA PRO A 287 -20.53 -16.66 -4.58
C PRO A 287 -19.60 -17.12 -3.46
N TRP A 288 -18.43 -16.48 -3.31
CA TRP A 288 -17.51 -16.85 -2.24
C TRP A 288 -18.07 -16.53 -0.85
N TYR A 289 -18.68 -15.35 -0.66
CA TYR A 289 -19.28 -14.99 0.64
C TYR A 289 -20.39 -15.96 1.06
N LEU A 290 -21.21 -16.44 0.11
CA LEU A 290 -22.22 -17.46 0.38
C LEU A 290 -21.59 -18.79 0.79
N TRP A 291 -20.59 -19.27 0.03
CA TRP A 291 -19.94 -20.53 0.32
C TRP A 291 -19.20 -20.54 1.67
N VAL A 292 -18.42 -19.51 1.98
CA VAL A 292 -17.77 -19.43 3.29
C VAL A 292 -18.81 -19.31 4.41
N GLY A 293 -19.90 -18.57 4.18
CA GLY A 293 -21.00 -18.46 5.15
C GLY A 293 -21.64 -19.82 5.45
N ILE A 294 -21.99 -20.60 4.41
CA ILE A 294 -22.56 -21.93 4.58
C ILE A 294 -21.60 -22.87 5.30
N ARG A 295 -20.32 -22.89 4.89
CA ARG A 295 -19.31 -23.82 5.45
C ARG A 295 -18.88 -23.49 6.89
N THR A 296 -19.13 -22.24 7.34
CA THR A 296 -18.78 -21.78 8.70
C THR A 296 -20.01 -21.42 9.53
N GLU A 297 -21.21 -21.89 9.13
CA GLU A 297 -22.48 -21.64 9.83
C GLU A 297 -22.72 -20.13 10.11
N GLY A 298 -22.28 -19.28 9.17
CA GLY A 298 -22.37 -17.82 9.28
C GLY A 298 -21.35 -17.17 10.20
N ARG A 299 -20.51 -17.94 10.91
CA ARG A 299 -19.53 -17.40 11.86
C ARG A 299 -18.53 -16.45 11.18
N TRP A 300 -17.99 -16.86 10.01
CA TRP A 300 -17.05 -16.02 9.26
C TRP A 300 -17.66 -14.68 8.88
N LEU A 301 -18.90 -14.67 8.37
CA LEU A 301 -19.61 -13.46 7.95
C LEU A 301 -19.85 -12.51 9.13
N ARG A 302 -20.34 -13.05 10.27
CA ARG A 302 -20.61 -12.27 11.47
C ARG A 302 -19.35 -11.57 11.98
N GLU A 303 -18.26 -12.32 12.16
CA GLU A 303 -17.00 -11.79 12.66
C GLU A 303 -16.39 -10.77 11.67
N PHE A 304 -16.39 -11.07 10.36
CA PHE A 304 -15.85 -10.17 9.35
C PHE A 304 -16.63 -8.85 9.26
N PHE A 305 -17.96 -8.90 9.10
CA PHE A 305 -18.75 -7.68 8.91
C PHE A 305 -18.93 -6.91 10.21
N TRP A 306 -19.16 -7.58 11.34
CA TRP A 306 -19.42 -6.91 12.60
C TRP A 306 -18.12 -6.50 13.31
N GLU A 307 -17.25 -7.43 13.64
CA GLU A 307 -16.06 -7.16 14.44
C GLU A 307 -14.98 -6.41 13.64
N HIS A 308 -14.67 -6.91 12.42
CA HIS A 308 -13.56 -6.37 11.63
C HIS A 308 -13.92 -5.17 10.74
N ASN A 309 -15.21 -4.86 10.53
CA ASN A 309 -15.62 -3.66 9.78
C ASN A 309 -16.36 -2.65 10.63
N VAL A 310 -17.49 -3.02 11.25
CA VAL A 310 -18.35 -2.07 12.00
C VAL A 310 -17.66 -1.64 13.29
N GLN A 311 -17.23 -2.56 14.13
CA GLN A 311 -16.58 -2.21 15.42
C GLN A 311 -15.28 -1.42 15.20
N ARG A 312 -14.45 -1.79 14.21
CA ARG A 312 -13.24 -1.02 13.86
C ARG A 312 -13.52 0.41 13.40
N ALA A 313 -14.68 0.67 12.80
CA ALA A 313 -15.06 2.02 12.41
C ALA A 313 -15.49 2.85 13.63
N VAL A 314 -16.14 2.23 14.63
CA VAL A 314 -16.75 2.89 15.79
C VAL A 314 -15.83 2.90 17.01
N GLN A 315 -15.02 1.86 17.21
CA GLN A 315 -14.12 1.71 18.37
C GLN A 315 -12.67 1.60 17.89
N SER A 316 -11.75 2.22 18.64
CA SER A 316 -10.33 2.03 18.40
C SER A 316 -9.91 0.65 18.86
N MET A 317 -9.39 -0.16 17.95
CA MET A 317 -8.85 -1.48 18.25
C MET A 317 -7.32 -1.46 18.24
N GLU A 318 -6.71 -2.31 19.07
CA GLU A 318 -5.25 -2.53 19.10
C GLU A 318 -4.40 -1.26 19.38
N GLY A 319 -4.98 -0.24 20.05
CA GLY A 319 -4.25 0.98 20.40
C GLY A 319 -4.01 1.95 19.23
N HIS A 320 -4.56 1.67 18.02
CA HIS A 320 -4.38 2.50 16.83
C HIS A 320 -5.32 3.72 16.84
N GLN A 321 -4.99 4.73 17.64
CA GLN A 321 -5.69 6.01 17.69
C GLN A 321 -4.92 7.11 16.97
N GLY A 322 -5.63 8.13 16.45
CA GLY A 322 -4.99 9.27 15.82
C GLY A 322 -5.94 10.45 15.64
N GLY A 323 -5.40 11.67 15.75
CA GLY A 323 -6.14 12.91 15.49
C GLY A 323 -6.47 13.12 13.99
N VAL A 324 -7.12 14.23 13.69
CA VAL A 324 -7.51 14.63 12.32
C VAL A 324 -6.30 14.74 11.38
N TRP A 325 -5.13 15.11 11.90
CA TRP A 325 -3.88 15.27 11.15
C TRP A 325 -3.18 13.97 10.80
N TYR A 326 -3.64 12.83 11.29
CA TYR A 326 -3.00 11.53 11.09
C TYR A 326 -2.81 11.21 9.59
N TYR A 327 -3.88 11.27 8.80
CA TYR A 327 -3.79 10.92 7.38
C TYR A 327 -3.11 11.96 6.50
N PRO A 328 -3.27 13.28 6.70
CA PRO A 328 -2.40 14.26 6.08
C PRO A 328 -0.91 13.97 6.28
N ILE A 329 -0.48 13.65 7.50
CA ILE A 329 0.92 13.30 7.81
C ILE A 329 1.29 11.97 7.17
N ALA A 330 0.45 10.93 7.30
CA ALA A 330 0.67 9.62 6.67
C ALA A 330 0.84 9.73 5.15
N MET A 331 0.07 10.62 4.51
CA MET A 331 0.17 10.90 3.08
C MET A 331 1.50 11.56 2.71
N LEU A 332 2.00 12.51 3.54
CA LEU A 332 3.30 13.12 3.35
C LEU A 332 4.43 12.09 3.39
N VAL A 333 4.41 11.23 4.41
CA VAL A 333 5.39 10.14 4.56
C VAL A 333 5.26 9.14 3.41
N GLY A 334 4.04 8.74 3.07
CA GLY A 334 3.82 7.72 2.05
C GLY A 334 4.11 8.16 0.62
N LEU A 335 3.98 9.44 0.29
CA LEU A 335 4.40 10.01 -1.00
C LEU A 335 5.89 10.39 -1.02
N PHE A 336 6.63 10.21 0.07
CA PHE A 336 8.06 10.50 0.07
C PHE A 336 8.77 9.70 -1.06
N PRO A 337 9.72 10.30 -1.79
CA PRO A 337 10.26 11.66 -1.62
C PRO A 337 9.50 12.78 -2.34
N TRP A 338 8.46 12.47 -3.11
CA TRP A 338 7.69 13.44 -3.92
C TRP A 338 6.93 14.46 -3.06
N SER A 339 6.60 14.12 -1.83
CA SER A 339 5.97 15.04 -0.87
C SER A 339 6.83 16.28 -0.55
N LEU A 340 8.12 16.22 -0.75
CA LEU A 340 9.01 17.38 -0.60
C LEU A 340 8.65 18.52 -1.58
N TRP A 341 8.00 18.20 -2.70
CA TRP A 341 7.57 19.16 -3.73
C TRP A 341 6.20 19.79 -3.45
N LEU A 342 5.61 19.56 -2.28
CA LEU A 342 4.28 20.09 -1.97
C LEU A 342 4.20 21.62 -2.01
N ALA A 343 5.24 22.34 -1.59
CA ALA A 343 5.22 23.80 -1.60
C ALA A 343 5.08 24.37 -3.02
N PRO A 344 5.98 24.06 -3.99
CA PRO A 344 5.80 24.54 -5.37
C PRO A 344 4.57 23.92 -6.04
N PHE A 345 4.21 22.69 -5.73
CA PHE A 345 2.98 22.04 -6.22
C PHE A 345 1.72 22.81 -5.77
N SER A 346 1.64 23.20 -4.50
CA SER A 346 0.50 23.96 -3.96
C SER A 346 0.38 25.32 -4.60
N VAL A 347 1.50 26.04 -4.81
CA VAL A 347 1.50 27.32 -5.54
C VAL A 347 1.02 27.15 -6.98
N TRP A 348 1.43 26.06 -7.64
CA TRP A 348 1.00 25.76 -9.00
C TRP A 348 -0.48 25.38 -9.04
N LEU A 349 -0.94 24.50 -8.13
CA LEU A 349 -2.32 24.04 -8.05
C LEU A 349 -3.28 25.19 -7.74
N TRP A 350 -2.89 26.10 -6.84
CA TRP A 350 -3.63 27.32 -6.55
C TRP A 350 -3.88 28.15 -7.83
N LYS A 351 -2.84 28.36 -8.63
CA LYS A 351 -2.94 29.09 -9.90
C LYS A 351 -3.74 28.35 -10.97
N LEU A 352 -3.73 27.02 -10.94
CA LEU A 352 -4.51 26.19 -11.86
C LEU A 352 -6.03 26.35 -11.61
N ASN A 353 -6.42 26.52 -10.34
CA ASN A 353 -7.81 26.66 -9.90
C ASN A 353 -8.75 25.57 -10.49
N PRO A 354 -8.44 24.27 -10.33
CA PRO A 354 -9.18 23.21 -11.01
C PRO A 354 -10.62 23.08 -10.52
N LEU A 355 -10.88 23.48 -9.27
CA LEU A 355 -12.19 23.44 -8.65
C LEU A 355 -13.03 24.68 -8.94
N GLY A 356 -12.44 25.73 -9.54
CA GLY A 356 -13.12 26.98 -9.80
C GLY A 356 -13.52 27.74 -8.52
N LEU A 357 -12.77 27.57 -7.42
CA LEU A 357 -13.09 28.13 -6.11
C LEU A 357 -12.89 29.64 -6.02
N TRP A 358 -12.11 30.21 -6.94
CA TRP A 358 -11.87 31.66 -7.03
C TRP A 358 -11.92 32.12 -8.47
N ILE A 359 -12.36 33.38 -8.65
CA ILE A 359 -12.50 34.01 -9.96
C ILE A 359 -11.10 34.27 -10.52
N SER A 360 -10.79 33.64 -11.65
CA SER A 360 -9.69 34.12 -12.50
C SER A 360 -10.19 35.37 -13.23
N ALA A 361 -9.45 36.48 -13.18
CA ALA A 361 -9.79 37.69 -13.92
C ALA A 361 -10.15 37.35 -15.37
N PRO A 362 -11.21 37.94 -15.96
CA PRO A 362 -11.59 37.68 -17.33
C PRO A 362 -10.42 38.03 -18.26
N GLN A 363 -9.88 37.07 -18.94
CA GLN A 363 -8.85 37.27 -19.95
C GLN A 363 -9.56 37.51 -21.28
N THR A 364 -9.46 38.73 -21.78
CA THR A 364 -10.18 39.24 -22.96
C THR A 364 -9.47 38.98 -24.31
N ASN A 365 -8.47 38.08 -24.37
CA ASN A 365 -7.68 37.88 -25.59
C ASN A 365 -8.20 36.74 -26.46
N LYS A 366 -8.27 36.98 -27.78
CA LYS A 366 -8.67 36.02 -28.84
C LYS A 366 -7.88 34.70 -28.85
N GLU A 367 -6.70 34.66 -28.25
CA GLU A 367 -5.89 33.40 -28.09
C GLU A 367 -6.52 32.39 -27.12
N ASP A 368 -7.51 32.81 -26.30
CA ASP A 368 -8.18 31.92 -25.33
C ASP A 368 -9.16 30.94 -25.97
N SER A 369 -9.56 31.13 -27.21
CA SER A 369 -10.49 30.21 -27.90
C SER A 369 -9.87 28.85 -28.22
N GLU A 370 -8.56 28.78 -28.49
CA GLU A 370 -7.82 27.52 -28.70
C GLU A 370 -7.38 26.85 -27.38
N LEU A 371 -7.21 27.64 -26.33
CA LEU A 371 -6.82 27.13 -25.01
C LEU A 371 -8.00 26.51 -24.22
N GLY A 372 -9.23 26.86 -24.55
CA GLY A 372 -10.43 26.41 -23.85
C GLY A 372 -10.50 24.89 -23.66
N PRO A 373 -10.38 24.08 -24.73
CA PRO A 373 -10.48 22.63 -24.63
C PRO A 373 -9.32 21.97 -23.86
N LYS A 374 -8.10 22.54 -23.94
CA LYS A 374 -6.92 22.02 -23.21
C LYS A 374 -7.03 22.31 -21.70
N LYS A 375 -7.54 23.47 -21.34
CA LYS A 375 -7.77 23.88 -19.94
C LYS A 375 -8.82 22.98 -19.27
N LEU A 376 -9.89 22.66 -19.98
CA LEU A 376 -10.94 21.75 -19.51
C LEU A 376 -10.39 20.36 -19.15
N ARG A 377 -9.52 19.78 -19.98
CA ARG A 377 -8.93 18.45 -19.74
C ARG A 377 -7.99 18.41 -18.53
N ILE A 378 -7.14 19.42 -18.42
CA ILE A 378 -6.22 19.56 -17.29
C ILE A 378 -7.02 19.69 -15.99
N ASN A 379 -8.08 20.50 -16.00
CA ASN A 379 -8.93 20.67 -14.84
C ASN A 379 -9.70 19.39 -14.50
N SER A 380 -10.18 18.64 -15.50
CA SER A 380 -10.87 17.36 -15.30
C SER A 380 -9.96 16.33 -14.62
N LEU A 381 -8.72 16.17 -15.08
CA LEU A 381 -7.74 15.28 -14.43
C LEU A 381 -7.44 15.73 -12.99
N ALA A 382 -7.20 17.03 -12.79
CA ALA A 382 -6.91 17.55 -11.46
C ALA A 382 -8.11 17.40 -10.49
N ARG A 383 -9.34 17.56 -10.98
CA ARG A 383 -10.57 17.31 -10.20
C ARG A 383 -10.68 15.86 -9.78
N LEU A 384 -10.50 14.92 -10.71
CA LEU A 384 -10.51 13.49 -10.39
C LEU A 384 -9.50 13.16 -9.30
N SER A 385 -8.27 13.67 -9.46
CA SER A 385 -7.18 13.48 -8.51
C SER A 385 -7.53 14.00 -7.11
N LEU A 386 -7.99 15.25 -7.01
CA LEU A 386 -8.35 15.88 -5.74
C LEU A 386 -9.54 15.20 -5.06
N ILE A 387 -10.57 14.83 -5.83
CA ILE A 387 -11.74 14.10 -5.33
C ILE A 387 -11.31 12.72 -4.84
N TRP A 388 -10.44 12.02 -5.58
CA TRP A 388 -9.96 10.72 -5.17
C TRP A 388 -9.25 10.77 -3.81
N VAL A 389 -8.32 11.71 -3.65
CA VAL A 389 -7.63 11.92 -2.37
C VAL A 389 -8.61 12.31 -1.28
N ALA A 390 -9.51 13.27 -1.55
CA ALA A 390 -10.45 13.79 -0.55
C ALA A 390 -11.43 12.70 -0.06
N VAL A 391 -11.93 11.83 -0.94
CA VAL A 391 -12.85 10.75 -0.57
C VAL A 391 -12.17 9.74 0.35
N TYR A 392 -10.96 9.27 0.02
CA TYR A 392 -10.27 8.28 0.85
C TYR A 392 -9.79 8.89 2.18
N VAL A 393 -9.11 10.03 2.14
CA VAL A 393 -8.65 10.71 3.35
C VAL A 393 -9.83 11.09 4.24
N GLY A 394 -10.90 11.64 3.67
CA GLY A 394 -12.11 12.01 4.40
C GLY A 394 -12.78 10.82 5.06
N ALA A 395 -13.04 9.76 4.30
CA ALA A 395 -13.71 8.56 4.81
C ALA A 395 -12.93 7.92 5.98
N PHE A 396 -11.63 7.73 5.83
CA PHE A 396 -10.82 7.13 6.89
C PHE A 396 -10.51 8.08 8.05
N SER A 397 -10.55 9.40 7.84
CA SER A 397 -10.45 10.37 8.94
C SER A 397 -11.63 10.30 9.90
N CYS A 398 -12.80 9.87 9.42
CA CYS A 398 -13.98 9.63 10.25
C CYS A 398 -13.93 8.32 11.05
N ALA A 399 -13.07 7.36 10.67
CA ALA A 399 -12.93 6.10 11.39
C ALA A 399 -12.05 6.30 12.65
N ASN A 400 -12.37 5.58 13.74
CA ASN A 400 -11.63 5.67 15.00
C ASN A 400 -10.29 4.90 14.92
N THR A 401 -10.28 3.72 14.33
CA THR A 401 -9.03 2.97 14.09
C THR A 401 -8.29 3.53 12.89
N LYS A 402 -7.04 3.92 13.05
CA LYS A 402 -6.22 4.57 12.02
C LYS A 402 -4.95 3.78 11.73
N LEU A 403 -4.76 3.44 10.45
CA LEU A 403 -3.54 2.82 9.93
C LEU A 403 -3.08 3.57 8.67
N PRO A 404 -1.75 3.79 8.47
CA PRO A 404 -1.25 4.50 7.30
C PRO A 404 -1.63 3.82 5.98
N SER A 405 -1.76 2.49 5.98
CA SER A 405 -2.11 1.68 4.80
C SER A 405 -3.55 1.90 4.31
N TYR A 406 -4.46 2.43 5.13
CA TYR A 406 -5.87 2.60 4.74
C TYR A 406 -6.05 3.59 3.60
N ILE A 407 -5.22 4.63 3.53
CA ILE A 407 -5.28 5.63 2.45
C ILE A 407 -4.44 5.27 1.22
N THR A 408 -3.74 4.14 1.22
CA THR A 408 -2.90 3.75 0.07
C THR A 408 -3.64 3.72 -1.27
N PRO A 409 -4.93 3.35 -1.37
CA PRO A 409 -5.64 3.42 -2.65
C PRO A 409 -5.84 4.83 -3.22
N CYS A 410 -5.52 5.91 -2.48
CA CYS A 410 -5.59 7.27 -3.02
C CYS A 410 -4.27 7.75 -3.67
N TYR A 411 -3.15 7.06 -3.46
CA TYR A 411 -1.87 7.47 -4.05
C TYR A 411 -1.87 7.50 -5.58
N PRO A 412 -2.51 6.56 -6.31
CA PRO A 412 -2.67 6.70 -7.77
C PRO A 412 -3.36 8.00 -8.15
N GLY A 413 -4.40 8.40 -7.42
CA GLY A 413 -5.08 9.68 -7.61
C GLY A 413 -4.14 10.87 -7.40
N ALA A 414 -3.39 10.91 -6.29
CA ALA A 414 -2.43 11.97 -6.01
C ALA A 414 -1.33 12.09 -7.09
N ALA A 415 -0.85 10.96 -7.58
CA ALA A 415 0.18 10.90 -8.61
C ALA A 415 -0.27 11.48 -9.97
N LEU A 416 -1.57 11.45 -10.30
CA LEU A 416 -2.09 12.04 -11.54
C LEU A 416 -1.78 13.53 -11.65
N THR A 417 -2.09 14.30 -10.61
CA THR A 417 -1.88 15.77 -10.65
C THR A 417 -0.42 16.14 -10.38
N LEU A 418 0.30 15.38 -9.54
CA LEU A 418 1.74 15.54 -9.40
C LEU A 418 2.46 15.24 -10.71
N GLY A 419 2.07 14.19 -11.44
CA GLY A 419 2.62 13.84 -12.75
C GLY A 419 2.39 14.94 -13.79
N LEU A 420 1.22 15.56 -13.76
CA LEU A 420 0.93 16.73 -14.59
C LEU A 420 1.83 17.92 -14.24
N PHE A 421 2.02 18.20 -12.96
CA PHE A 421 2.92 19.24 -12.48
C PHE A 421 4.36 19.03 -12.95
N PHE A 422 4.92 17.84 -12.78
CA PHE A 422 6.27 17.52 -13.21
C PHE A 422 6.43 17.51 -14.74
N ALA A 423 5.42 17.09 -15.47
CA ALA A 423 5.40 17.20 -16.92
C ALA A 423 5.44 18.67 -17.39
N CYS A 424 4.75 19.57 -16.68
CA CYS A 424 4.83 21.01 -16.95
C CYS A 424 6.23 21.58 -16.67
N LEU A 425 6.96 21.03 -15.69
CA LEU A 425 8.34 21.40 -15.39
C LEU A 425 9.33 20.91 -16.45
N ALA A 426 9.16 19.67 -16.88
CA ALA A 426 10.11 18.95 -17.74
C ALA A 426 10.00 19.35 -19.22
N ASN A 427 8.89 19.96 -19.67
CA ASN A 427 8.69 20.31 -21.08
C ASN A 427 9.00 21.78 -21.37
N ASN A 428 9.60 22.02 -22.54
CA ASN A 428 9.89 23.38 -23.04
C ASN A 428 8.60 24.19 -23.27
N PRO A 429 8.62 25.50 -22.97
CA PRO A 429 7.47 26.40 -23.15
C PRO A 429 6.91 26.46 -24.56
N GLY A 430 7.73 26.22 -25.58
CA GLY A 430 7.33 26.34 -26.99
C GLY A 430 6.53 25.17 -27.56
N GLN A 431 6.45 24.02 -26.85
CA GLN A 431 5.73 22.84 -27.36
C GLN A 431 4.27 22.71 -26.85
N LEU A 432 3.94 23.39 -25.79
CA LEU A 432 2.59 23.56 -25.30
C LEU A 432 2.29 25.04 -25.40
N SER A 433 1.14 25.49 -25.86
CA SER A 433 0.65 26.88 -25.84
C SER A 433 0.47 27.39 -24.37
N PHE A 434 1.49 27.20 -23.56
CA PHE A 434 1.56 27.34 -22.11
C PHE A 434 2.28 28.63 -21.72
N GLN A 435 2.51 29.57 -22.65
CA GLN A 435 3.31 30.76 -22.42
C GLN A 435 2.83 31.61 -21.21
N GLN A 436 1.52 31.63 -20.98
CA GLN A 436 0.96 32.33 -19.80
C GLN A 436 1.22 31.56 -18.49
N ARG A 437 1.30 30.22 -18.51
CA ARG A 437 1.57 29.41 -17.31
C ARG A 437 3.06 29.36 -16.97
N TRP A 438 3.94 29.49 -17.97
CA TRP A 438 5.37 29.66 -17.78
C TRP A 438 5.71 30.96 -17.04
N ASN A 439 4.91 32.01 -17.24
CA ASN A 439 5.04 33.24 -16.43
C ASN A 439 4.73 33.03 -14.95
N ALA A 440 4.01 31.93 -14.60
CA ALA A 440 3.83 31.51 -13.21
C ALA A 440 5.13 31.01 -12.58
N TRP A 441 6.01 30.32 -13.33
CA TRP A 441 7.34 29.89 -12.87
C TRP A 441 8.30 31.05 -12.64
N ARG A 442 8.13 32.14 -13.37
CA ARG A 442 8.85 33.42 -13.14
C ARG A 442 8.38 34.13 -11.91
N SER A 443 7.24 33.74 -11.30
CA SER A 443 6.77 34.40 -10.07
C SER A 443 7.78 34.14 -8.93
N ARG A 444 8.02 35.18 -8.13
CA ARG A 444 8.93 35.07 -6.97
C ARG A 444 8.53 33.92 -6.04
N ALA A 445 7.24 33.74 -5.78
CA ALA A 445 6.73 32.68 -4.92
C ALA A 445 7.12 31.28 -5.43
N MET A 446 7.01 30.99 -6.72
CA MET A 446 7.40 29.70 -7.30
C MET A 446 8.91 29.49 -7.21
N ARG A 447 9.70 30.51 -7.51
CA ARG A 447 11.18 30.42 -7.42
C ARG A 447 11.63 30.15 -5.99
N TYR A 448 11.08 30.82 -4.99
CA TYR A 448 11.41 30.58 -3.58
C TYR A 448 10.91 29.23 -3.11
N ALA A 449 9.70 28.82 -3.48
CA ALA A 449 9.19 27.48 -3.15
C ALA A 449 10.05 26.37 -3.73
N THR A 450 10.50 26.50 -4.99
CA THR A 450 11.40 25.53 -5.61
C THR A 450 12.76 25.49 -4.91
N LEU A 451 13.36 26.66 -4.62
CA LEU A 451 14.62 26.72 -3.92
C LEU A 451 14.52 26.09 -2.52
N ALA A 452 13.48 26.43 -1.77
CA ALA A 452 13.23 25.85 -0.47
C ALA A 452 13.09 24.32 -0.55
N THR A 453 12.36 23.80 -1.56
CA THR A 453 12.23 22.37 -1.80
C THR A 453 13.58 21.69 -2.07
N LEU A 454 14.44 22.29 -2.88
CA LEU A 454 15.75 21.71 -3.18
C LEU A 454 16.64 21.69 -1.95
N ILE A 455 16.63 22.76 -1.14
CA ILE A 455 17.37 22.81 0.14
C ILE A 455 16.79 21.76 1.11
N THR A 456 15.47 21.68 1.25
CA THR A 456 14.81 20.68 2.11
C THR A 456 15.15 19.25 1.65
N SER A 457 15.18 18.99 0.34
CA SER A 457 15.52 17.66 -0.21
C SER A 457 16.98 17.30 0.11
N LEU A 458 17.90 18.26 0.03
CA LEU A 458 19.31 18.08 0.42
C LEU A 458 19.40 17.70 1.91
N LEU A 459 18.76 18.47 2.77
CA LEU A 459 18.80 18.24 4.22
C LEU A 459 18.10 16.93 4.62
N THR A 460 16.99 16.60 3.95
CA THR A 460 16.25 15.36 4.21
C THR A 460 17.06 14.12 3.83
N GLY A 461 17.77 14.14 2.71
CA GLY A 461 18.61 13.01 2.29
C GLY A 461 19.71 12.73 3.31
N ILE A 462 20.41 13.78 3.80
CA ILE A 462 21.42 13.66 4.85
C ILE A 462 20.77 13.26 6.18
N GLY A 463 19.73 13.96 6.61
CA GLY A 463 19.07 13.74 7.89
C GLY A 463 18.45 12.34 8.01
N ALA A 464 17.81 11.84 6.94
CA ALA A 464 17.25 10.49 6.93
C ALA A 464 18.37 9.42 6.98
N SER A 465 19.49 9.64 6.28
CA SER A 465 20.65 8.76 6.36
C SER A 465 21.22 8.71 7.77
N LEU A 466 21.41 9.87 8.42
CA LEU A 466 21.92 9.95 9.79
C LEU A 466 20.94 9.33 10.79
N ALA A 467 19.63 9.61 10.68
CA ALA A 467 18.62 9.06 11.58
C ALA A 467 18.56 7.54 11.50
N LEU A 468 18.52 6.98 10.28
CA LEU A 468 18.55 5.53 10.08
C LEU A 468 19.84 4.90 10.57
N ALA A 469 21.00 5.56 10.37
CA ALA A 469 22.28 5.11 10.87
C ALA A 469 22.32 5.09 12.41
N MET A 470 21.78 6.13 13.06
CA MET A 470 21.70 6.19 14.52
C MET A 470 20.80 5.08 15.08
N ILE A 471 19.61 4.88 14.51
CA ILE A 471 18.70 3.81 14.93
C ILE A 471 19.37 2.45 14.75
N ALA A 472 19.97 2.19 13.59
CA ALA A 472 20.65 0.94 13.32
C ALA A 472 21.84 0.71 14.27
N TYR A 473 22.57 1.76 14.63
CA TYR A 473 23.67 1.68 15.60
C TYR A 473 23.18 1.39 17.02
N GLN A 474 22.13 2.06 17.47
CA GLN A 474 21.50 1.82 18.79
C GLN A 474 20.98 0.38 18.92
N GLU A 475 20.38 -0.15 17.86
CA GLU A 475 19.88 -1.53 17.80
C GLU A 475 21.00 -2.54 17.49
N LYS A 476 22.26 -2.13 17.46
CA LYS A 476 23.43 -2.97 17.15
C LYS A 476 23.38 -3.64 15.78
N MET A 477 22.63 -3.06 14.85
CA MET A 477 22.50 -3.52 13.46
C MET A 477 23.56 -2.89 12.55
N TYR A 478 24.83 -3.12 12.82
CA TYR A 478 25.95 -2.42 12.19
C TYR A 478 25.99 -2.52 10.66
N GLN A 479 25.54 -3.63 10.08
CA GLN A 479 25.47 -3.76 8.62
C GLN A 479 24.40 -2.87 8.00
N VAL A 480 23.33 -2.54 8.75
CA VAL A 480 22.24 -1.65 8.29
C VAL A 480 22.70 -0.20 8.28
N VAL A 481 23.70 0.18 9.10
CA VAL A 481 24.29 1.54 9.09
C VAL A 481 24.76 1.91 7.70
N TRP A 482 25.45 1.02 6.98
CA TRP A 482 25.89 1.28 5.61
C TRP A 482 24.74 1.43 4.62
N GLN A 483 23.64 0.73 4.84
CA GLN A 483 22.45 0.84 3.99
C GLN A 483 21.70 2.18 4.17
N SER A 484 21.92 2.86 5.27
CA SER A 484 21.32 4.20 5.49
C SER A 484 21.86 5.23 4.48
N LEU A 485 23.09 5.03 3.96
CA LEU A 485 23.73 5.93 3.01
C LEU A 485 22.98 6.10 1.68
N TRP A 486 22.04 5.21 1.33
CA TRP A 486 21.21 5.37 0.15
C TRP A 486 20.40 6.68 0.13
N GLY A 487 20.11 7.26 1.30
CA GLY A 487 19.48 8.57 1.39
C GLY A 487 20.33 9.71 0.81
N ILE A 488 21.66 9.56 0.77
CA ILE A 488 22.58 10.53 0.16
C ILE A 488 22.29 10.71 -1.34
N ALA A 489 21.76 9.69 -2.02
CA ALA A 489 21.38 9.81 -3.43
C ALA A 489 20.33 10.93 -3.66
N LEU A 490 19.42 11.13 -2.70
CA LEU A 490 18.47 12.25 -2.76
C LEU A 490 19.17 13.60 -2.59
N SER A 491 20.17 13.68 -1.73
CA SER A 491 20.99 14.89 -1.54
C SER A 491 21.81 15.21 -2.78
N CYS A 492 22.44 14.23 -3.40
CA CYS A 492 23.17 14.39 -4.65
C CYS A 492 22.26 14.88 -5.78
N ALA A 493 21.05 14.30 -5.86
CA ALA A 493 20.03 14.73 -6.81
C ALA A 493 19.59 16.18 -6.58
N ALA A 494 19.44 16.59 -5.31
CA ALA A 494 19.11 17.97 -4.95
C ALA A 494 20.24 18.96 -5.35
N ILE A 495 21.50 18.59 -5.16
CA ILE A 495 22.67 19.38 -5.59
C ILE A 495 22.68 19.54 -7.12
N ALA A 496 22.49 18.44 -7.87
CA ALA A 496 22.42 18.47 -9.33
C ALA A 496 21.23 19.32 -9.82
N ALA A 497 20.10 19.25 -9.13
CA ALA A 497 18.92 20.06 -9.42
C ALA A 497 19.13 21.54 -9.08
N LEU A 498 19.89 21.86 -8.02
CA LEU A 498 20.29 23.24 -7.68
C LEU A 498 21.24 23.83 -8.75
N ASP A 499 22.18 23.05 -9.26
CA ASP A 499 23.03 23.49 -10.37
C ASP A 499 22.21 23.75 -11.64
N ALA A 500 21.28 22.82 -11.96
CA ALA A 500 20.35 23.01 -13.08
C ALA A 500 19.46 24.27 -12.90
N TRP A 501 19.02 24.53 -11.67
CA TRP A 501 18.24 25.73 -11.33
C TRP A 501 19.06 27.02 -11.51
N ARG A 502 20.33 27.04 -11.04
CA ARG A 502 21.24 28.18 -11.24
C ARG A 502 21.52 28.48 -12.71
N LYS A 503 21.64 27.42 -13.53
CA LYS A 503 21.86 27.53 -14.98
C LYS A 503 20.58 27.77 -15.78
N ASN A 504 19.43 27.98 -15.11
CA ASN A 504 18.08 28.11 -15.73
C ASN A 504 17.65 26.89 -16.58
N MET A 505 18.24 25.72 -16.34
CA MET A 505 17.89 24.47 -16.99
C MET A 505 16.77 23.74 -16.21
N VAL A 506 15.64 24.40 -16.01
CA VAL A 506 14.51 23.94 -15.15
C VAL A 506 14.02 22.55 -15.53
N GLN A 507 14.12 22.18 -16.81
CA GLN A 507 13.71 20.87 -17.34
C GLN A 507 14.50 19.68 -16.76
N ARG A 508 15.73 19.90 -16.31
CA ARG A 508 16.59 18.86 -15.72
C ARG A 508 16.26 18.57 -14.26
N ILE A 509 15.63 19.52 -13.57
CA ILE A 509 15.30 19.39 -12.14
C ILE A 509 14.44 18.12 -11.85
N PRO A 510 13.32 17.88 -12.55
CA PRO A 510 12.52 16.68 -12.32
C PRO A 510 13.29 15.38 -12.58
N ILE A 511 14.14 15.36 -13.60
CA ILE A 511 14.93 14.18 -13.99
C ILE A 511 15.96 13.84 -12.92
N CYS A 512 16.70 14.85 -12.44
CA CYS A 512 17.66 14.66 -11.35
C CYS A 512 16.97 14.11 -10.10
N PHE A 513 15.83 14.70 -9.74
CA PHE A 513 15.08 14.29 -8.56
C PHE A 513 14.51 12.86 -8.70
N ALA A 514 13.98 12.50 -9.87
CA ALA A 514 13.49 11.15 -10.14
C ALA A 514 14.60 10.09 -10.06
N ALA A 515 15.79 10.40 -10.61
CA ALA A 515 16.94 9.51 -10.53
C ALA A 515 17.39 9.29 -9.07
N GLY A 516 17.52 10.35 -8.30
CA GLY A 516 17.86 10.24 -6.88
C GLY A 516 16.80 9.50 -6.07
N SER A 517 15.52 9.74 -6.36
CA SER A 517 14.41 9.02 -5.73
C SER A 517 14.45 7.52 -6.02
N LEU A 518 14.70 7.14 -7.27
CA LEU A 518 14.81 5.74 -7.67
C LEU A 518 15.97 5.04 -6.97
N ILE A 519 17.16 5.64 -6.96
CA ILE A 519 18.35 5.08 -6.30
C ILE A 519 18.12 4.95 -4.80
N CYS A 520 17.62 6.00 -4.16
CA CYS A 520 17.33 6.02 -2.72
C CYS A 520 16.31 4.93 -2.33
N MET A 521 15.16 4.88 -3.01
CA MET A 521 14.10 3.93 -2.70
C MET A 521 14.51 2.48 -3.02
N SER A 522 15.17 2.24 -4.15
CA SER A 522 15.68 0.90 -4.47
C SER A 522 16.72 0.44 -3.45
N GLY A 523 17.65 1.32 -3.06
CA GLY A 523 18.66 0.99 -2.08
C GLY A 523 18.07 0.63 -0.71
N TRP A 524 17.17 1.44 -0.18
CA TRP A 524 16.53 1.17 1.12
C TRP A 524 15.62 -0.06 1.08
N MET A 525 14.80 -0.21 0.04
CA MET A 525 13.81 -1.28 -0.03
C MET A 525 14.40 -2.63 -0.44
N VAL A 526 15.48 -2.64 -1.19
CA VAL A 526 16.16 -3.89 -1.61
C VAL A 526 17.33 -4.20 -0.68
N GLY A 527 18.29 -3.30 -0.57
CA GLY A 527 19.50 -3.51 0.24
C GLY A 527 19.22 -3.41 1.74
N GLY A 528 18.54 -2.33 2.16
CA GLY A 528 18.26 -2.06 3.57
C GLY A 528 17.38 -3.13 4.21
N ALA A 529 16.24 -3.46 3.58
CA ALA A 529 15.31 -4.47 4.09
C ALA A 529 15.94 -5.86 4.16
N ALA A 530 16.71 -6.26 3.13
CA ALA A 530 17.40 -7.55 3.11
C ALA A 530 18.46 -7.64 4.22
N THR A 531 19.23 -6.56 4.43
CA THR A 531 20.25 -6.51 5.47
C THR A 531 19.64 -6.53 6.87
N ALA A 532 18.59 -5.74 7.10
CA ALA A 532 17.87 -5.73 8.37
C ALA A 532 17.28 -7.11 8.71
N SER A 533 16.79 -7.83 7.70
CA SER A 533 16.21 -9.17 7.88
C SER A 533 17.20 -10.22 8.42
N ARG A 534 18.51 -10.04 8.22
CA ARG A 534 19.55 -10.94 8.75
C ARG A 534 19.62 -10.95 10.28
N TYR A 535 19.09 -9.92 10.92
CA TYR A 535 19.03 -9.80 12.39
C TYR A 535 17.86 -10.57 13.02
N ARG A 536 17.00 -11.22 12.22
CA ARG A 536 15.96 -12.16 12.70
C ARG A 536 16.57 -13.55 12.93
N LEU A 537 17.46 -13.64 13.92
CA LEU A 537 18.18 -14.86 14.27
C LEU A 537 17.23 -15.94 14.80
N ASP A 538 16.14 -15.57 15.45
CA ASP A 538 15.06 -16.44 15.91
C ASP A 538 14.49 -17.28 14.75
N LEU A 539 14.20 -16.67 13.61
CA LEU A 539 13.64 -17.34 12.45
C LEU A 539 14.65 -18.31 11.79
N ASN A 540 15.92 -17.91 11.74
CA ASN A 540 16.97 -18.75 11.17
C ASN A 540 17.16 -20.03 12.03
N ALA A 541 17.18 -19.87 13.36
CA ALA A 541 17.28 -20.99 14.29
C ALA A 541 16.11 -21.95 14.18
N LEU A 542 14.86 -21.43 14.21
CA LEU A 542 13.67 -22.25 14.07
C LEU A 542 13.63 -23.03 12.74
N GLN A 543 13.98 -22.35 11.64
CA GLN A 543 14.02 -22.99 10.32
C GLN A 543 15.10 -24.07 10.24
N GLN A 544 16.27 -23.83 10.82
CA GLN A 544 17.34 -24.84 10.87
C GLN A 544 16.92 -26.04 11.68
N ILE A 545 16.39 -25.86 12.90
CA ILE A 545 15.92 -26.97 13.74
C ILE A 545 14.82 -27.75 13.03
N GLN A 546 13.90 -27.06 12.36
CA GLN A 546 12.81 -27.70 11.63
C GLN A 546 13.31 -28.48 10.41
N SER A 547 14.36 -28.02 9.73
CA SER A 547 14.97 -28.75 8.62
C SER A 547 15.73 -30.00 9.08
N ASP A 548 16.40 -29.91 10.23
CA ASP A 548 17.15 -31.03 10.81
C ASP A 548 16.23 -32.08 11.49
N HIS A 549 15.11 -31.61 12.03
CA HIS A 549 14.09 -32.41 12.73
C HIS A 549 12.66 -32.08 12.21
N PRO A 550 12.24 -32.57 11.05
CA PRO A 550 10.93 -32.23 10.45
C PRO A 550 9.73 -32.62 11.33
N GLU A 551 9.85 -33.62 12.19
CA GLU A 551 8.80 -34.05 13.14
C GLU A 551 8.72 -33.20 14.40
N GLN A 552 9.66 -32.26 14.60
CA GLN A 552 9.68 -31.40 15.78
C GLN A 552 8.39 -30.57 15.86
N ARG A 553 7.69 -30.70 16.99
CA ARG A 553 6.51 -29.90 17.33
C ARG A 553 6.89 -28.81 18.32
N TRP A 554 6.18 -27.70 18.27
CA TRP A 554 6.46 -26.55 19.10
C TRP A 554 5.25 -26.14 19.92
N LEU A 555 5.48 -25.61 21.13
CA LEU A 555 4.52 -24.98 22.01
C LEU A 555 5.03 -23.56 22.34
N ALA A 556 4.22 -22.56 22.11
CA ALA A 556 4.54 -21.18 22.48
C ALA A 556 4.03 -20.89 23.90
N VAL A 557 4.83 -20.25 24.72
CA VAL A 557 4.46 -19.89 26.09
C VAL A 557 4.61 -18.38 26.28
N GLY A 558 3.47 -17.72 26.50
CA GLY A 558 3.36 -16.29 26.76
C GLY A 558 3.58 -15.38 25.56
N ILE A 559 4.10 -15.91 24.45
CA ILE A 559 4.32 -15.17 23.19
C ILE A 559 4.24 -16.12 21.99
N LEU A 560 3.48 -15.70 20.99
CA LEU A 560 3.41 -16.38 19.71
C LEU A 560 3.57 -15.35 18.57
N GLU A 561 4.62 -15.52 17.77
CA GLU A 561 4.81 -14.70 16.55
C GLU A 561 4.30 -15.47 15.32
N PRO A 562 3.47 -14.84 14.49
CA PRO A 562 2.93 -15.47 13.28
C PRO A 562 4.00 -16.01 12.32
N SER A 563 5.17 -15.38 12.29
CA SER A 563 6.31 -15.81 11.48
C SER A 563 6.82 -17.20 11.87
N TRP A 564 6.75 -17.57 13.13
CA TRP A 564 7.20 -18.92 13.55
C TRP A 564 6.34 -20.03 12.93
N ILE A 565 5.01 -19.80 12.83
CA ILE A 565 4.07 -20.75 12.19
C ILE A 565 4.43 -20.93 10.71
N PHE A 566 4.69 -19.83 10.00
CA PHE A 566 5.05 -19.90 8.59
C PHE A 566 6.38 -20.64 8.34
N TYR A 567 7.40 -20.38 9.17
CA TYR A 567 8.74 -20.95 8.96
C TYR A 567 8.88 -22.37 9.48
N THR A 568 8.09 -22.78 10.46
CA THR A 568 8.03 -24.17 10.91
C THR A 568 7.05 -25.02 10.09
N GLN A 569 6.15 -24.38 9.33
CA GLN A 569 5.07 -25.04 8.57
C GLN A 569 4.16 -25.93 9.42
N HIS A 570 4.09 -25.67 10.72
CA HIS A 570 3.26 -26.38 11.67
C HIS A 570 2.44 -25.44 12.52
N SER A 571 1.27 -25.88 12.96
CA SER A 571 0.52 -25.15 13.98
C SER A 571 1.28 -25.17 15.30
N ILE A 572 1.34 -23.99 15.93
CA ILE A 572 2.00 -23.80 17.23
C ILE A 572 0.92 -23.37 18.23
N PRO A 573 0.45 -24.29 19.10
CA PRO A 573 -0.46 -23.91 20.16
C PRO A 573 0.21 -22.93 21.11
N GLU A 574 -0.57 -22.01 21.71
CA GLU A 574 -0.10 -21.03 22.67
C GLU A 574 -0.69 -21.29 24.04
N ILE A 575 0.14 -21.20 25.08
CA ILE A 575 -0.31 -21.04 26.47
C ILE A 575 -0.15 -19.57 26.83
N PRO A 576 -1.28 -18.80 26.89
CA PRO A 576 -1.20 -17.38 27.22
C PRO A 576 -0.87 -17.20 28.69
N ILE A 577 0.08 -16.33 28.99
CA ILE A 577 0.38 -15.89 30.37
C ILE A 577 -0.29 -14.54 30.57
N ALA A 578 -1.22 -14.47 31.51
CA ALA A 578 -1.85 -13.22 31.93
C ALA A 578 -0.80 -12.32 32.61
N SER A 579 -0.15 -11.47 31.87
CA SER A 579 0.79 -10.50 32.44
C SER A 579 0.03 -9.29 32.94
N SER A 580 0.12 -8.99 34.22
CA SER A 580 -0.30 -7.73 34.83
C SER A 580 0.55 -6.53 34.34
N GLN A 581 1.47 -6.72 33.40
CA GLN A 581 2.43 -5.71 32.94
C GLN A 581 2.72 -5.74 31.44
N SER A 582 1.74 -5.97 30.57
CA SER A 582 1.94 -5.75 29.13
C SER A 582 0.85 -4.84 28.56
N PRO A 583 1.16 -3.56 28.26
CA PRO A 583 0.16 -2.63 27.71
C PRO A 583 -0.06 -2.75 26.19
N ALA A 584 0.25 -3.88 25.55
CA ALA A 584 0.27 -3.94 24.08
C ALA A 584 -0.35 -5.19 23.44
N SER A 585 -1.32 -5.85 24.03
CA SER A 585 -2.16 -6.80 23.28
C SER A 585 -3.60 -6.69 23.74
N GLY A 586 -4.38 -5.88 22.99
CA GLY A 586 -5.83 -5.76 23.16
C GLY A 586 -6.58 -6.98 22.61
N THR A 587 -6.31 -8.16 23.15
CA THR A 587 -7.21 -9.29 23.03
C THR A 587 -7.72 -9.56 24.42
N LEU A 588 -8.98 -9.17 24.66
CA LEU A 588 -9.74 -9.54 25.83
C LEU A 588 -9.82 -11.07 25.91
N ALA A 589 -8.92 -11.67 26.71
CA ALA A 589 -9.20 -12.94 27.30
C ALA A 589 -10.36 -12.72 28.27
N GLN A 590 -11.58 -13.00 27.83
CA GLN A 590 -12.69 -13.19 28.76
C GLN A 590 -12.28 -14.34 29.68
N SER A 591 -12.02 -14.01 30.93
CA SER A 591 -11.83 -14.95 32.02
C SER A 591 -13.08 -15.82 32.15
N ALA A 592 -13.02 -17.02 31.57
CA ALA A 592 -13.86 -18.09 32.06
C ALA A 592 -13.38 -18.38 33.49
N SER A 593 -14.18 -18.08 34.46
CA SER A 593 -14.04 -18.47 35.87
C SER A 593 -14.19 -19.98 35.99
N GLY A 594 -13.08 -20.68 35.79
CA GLY A 594 -12.86 -22.07 36.10
C GLY A 594 -11.40 -22.20 36.49
N HIS A 595 -11.08 -22.93 37.56
CA HIS A 595 -9.74 -23.14 38.08
C HIS A 595 -8.80 -23.65 37.00
N SER A 596 -8.20 -22.73 36.21
CA SER A 596 -7.16 -23.09 35.25
C SER A 596 -5.89 -23.41 36.02
N LEU A 597 -5.31 -24.59 35.75
CA LEU A 597 -3.99 -24.96 36.28
C LEU A 597 -2.98 -23.86 35.96
N PRO A 598 -1.99 -23.63 36.83
CA PRO A 598 -0.89 -22.71 36.54
C PRO A 598 -0.30 -23.01 35.16
N TRP A 599 0.13 -22.00 34.42
CA TRP A 599 0.68 -22.20 33.07
C TRP A 599 1.89 -23.17 33.08
N THR A 600 2.71 -23.13 34.13
CA THR A 600 3.85 -24.05 34.33
C THR A 600 3.41 -25.51 34.38
N GLN A 601 2.33 -25.81 35.12
CA GLN A 601 1.76 -27.14 35.18
C GLN A 601 1.22 -27.58 33.82
N GLN A 602 0.55 -26.71 33.09
CA GLN A 602 0.07 -27.01 31.72
C GLN A 602 1.22 -27.35 30.77
N VAL A 603 2.38 -26.71 30.91
CA VAL A 603 3.58 -27.02 30.13
C VAL A 603 4.12 -28.40 30.50
N VAL A 604 4.23 -28.72 31.80
CA VAL A 604 4.72 -29.96 32.30
C VAL A 604 3.82 -31.10 31.84
N ASP A 605 2.50 -30.96 31.96
CA ASP A 605 1.53 -31.98 31.53
C ASP A 605 1.66 -32.30 30.03
N ARG A 606 1.91 -31.29 29.19
CA ARG A 606 2.14 -31.49 27.74
C ARG A 606 3.50 -32.12 27.44
N TRP A 607 4.54 -31.80 28.21
CA TRP A 607 5.85 -32.46 28.10
C TRP A 607 5.80 -33.94 28.53
N GLU A 608 5.04 -34.25 29.58
CA GLU A 608 4.82 -35.62 29.97
C GLU A 608 4.10 -36.47 28.92
N GLN A 609 3.18 -35.85 28.16
CA GLN A 609 2.50 -36.46 27.04
C GLN A 609 3.41 -36.59 25.81
N ASN A 610 4.27 -35.62 25.57
CA ASN A 610 5.19 -35.61 24.42
C ASN A 610 6.54 -34.99 24.82
N PRO A 611 7.51 -35.77 25.26
CA PRO A 611 8.84 -35.31 25.66
C PRO A 611 9.65 -34.64 24.54
N ASN A 612 9.31 -34.93 23.26
CA ASN A 612 9.97 -34.29 22.09
C ASN A 612 9.38 -32.91 21.76
N LEU A 613 8.43 -32.43 22.52
CA LEU A 613 7.83 -31.10 22.29
C LEU A 613 8.84 -29.99 22.62
N GLY A 614 9.17 -29.14 21.64
CA GLY A 614 9.97 -27.95 21.85
C GLY A 614 9.11 -26.80 22.41
N ILE A 615 9.68 -25.97 23.27
CA ILE A 615 9.01 -24.78 23.82
C ILE A 615 9.71 -23.53 23.34
N ILE A 616 8.91 -22.55 22.90
CA ILE A 616 9.36 -21.21 22.54
C ILE A 616 8.84 -20.25 23.60
N THR A 617 9.73 -19.54 24.29
CA THR A 617 9.36 -18.62 25.36
C THR A 617 10.39 -17.48 25.51
N LEU A 618 10.15 -16.56 26.43
CA LEU A 618 11.11 -15.52 26.82
C LEU A 618 11.92 -15.93 28.06
N ASP A 619 13.07 -15.30 28.26
CA ASP A 619 14.02 -15.57 29.33
C ASP A 619 13.36 -15.58 30.71
N CYS A 620 12.51 -14.60 31.01
CA CYS A 620 11.81 -14.51 32.29
C CYS A 620 10.96 -15.76 32.58
N TRP A 621 10.21 -16.24 31.59
CA TRP A 621 9.34 -17.41 31.72
C TRP A 621 10.12 -18.71 31.66
N ALA A 622 11.22 -18.78 30.90
CA ALA A 622 12.12 -19.92 30.91
C ALA A 622 12.72 -20.18 32.29
N ASN A 623 13.12 -19.10 32.99
CA ASN A 623 13.67 -19.18 34.34
C ASN A 623 12.60 -19.61 35.38
N GLU A 624 11.39 -19.07 35.27
CA GLU A 624 10.25 -19.46 36.11
C GLU A 624 9.88 -20.94 35.91
N LEU A 625 9.85 -21.41 34.67
CA LEU A 625 9.60 -22.83 34.36
C LEU A 625 10.70 -23.73 34.95
N LYS A 626 11.96 -23.31 34.84
CA LYS A 626 13.10 -24.05 35.42
C LYS A 626 12.99 -24.15 36.93
N GLN A 627 12.61 -23.05 37.62
CA GLN A 627 12.40 -23.06 39.04
C GLN A 627 11.25 -24.01 39.43
N TYR A 628 10.12 -23.95 38.71
CA TYR A 628 8.98 -24.82 38.93
C TYR A 628 9.34 -26.31 38.83
N LEU A 629 10.12 -26.68 37.78
CA LEU A 629 10.58 -28.05 37.58
C LEU A 629 11.49 -28.54 38.72
N ASN A 630 12.33 -27.67 39.28
CA ASN A 630 13.22 -28.01 40.38
C ASN A 630 12.42 -28.21 41.71
N GLU A 631 11.37 -27.41 41.93
CA GLU A 631 10.53 -27.48 43.12
C GLU A 631 9.59 -28.70 43.13
N HIS A 632 9.15 -29.15 41.92
CA HIS A 632 8.19 -30.24 41.72
C HIS A 632 8.88 -31.51 41.18
N SER A 633 9.88 -31.98 41.88
CA SER A 633 10.77 -33.06 41.46
C SER A 633 10.13 -34.49 41.35
N GLU A 634 8.81 -34.65 41.57
CA GLU A 634 8.09 -35.91 41.50
C GLU A 634 7.54 -36.30 40.09
N SER A 635 7.75 -35.47 39.07
CA SER A 635 7.25 -35.68 37.72
C SER A 635 7.96 -36.82 37.01
N ARG A 636 7.29 -37.43 36.00
CA ARG A 636 7.87 -38.44 35.10
C ARG A 636 9.08 -37.91 34.29
N LEU A 637 9.35 -36.63 34.39
CA LEU A 637 10.44 -35.95 33.70
C LEU A 637 11.80 -36.09 34.43
N LYS A 638 11.90 -36.77 35.55
CA LYS A 638 13.18 -37.00 36.29
C LYS A 638 14.32 -37.53 35.45
N SER A 639 14.00 -38.31 34.41
CA SER A 639 14.99 -38.88 33.47
C SER A 639 15.36 -37.92 32.35
N TYR A 640 14.84 -36.67 32.36
CA TYR A 640 15.10 -35.68 31.34
C TYR A 640 15.75 -34.43 31.92
N GLN A 641 16.68 -33.87 31.17
CA GLN A 641 17.29 -32.58 31.46
C GLN A 641 16.75 -31.56 30.48
N MET A 642 16.35 -30.38 30.99
CA MET A 642 15.95 -29.26 30.15
C MET A 642 17.18 -28.63 29.50
N VAL A 643 17.23 -28.69 28.17
CA VAL A 643 18.23 -28.00 27.37
C VAL A 643 17.65 -26.66 26.91
N ARG A 644 18.41 -25.60 27.10
CA ARG A 644 18.02 -24.23 26.72
C ARG A 644 19.01 -23.67 25.72
N GLN A 645 18.48 -23.06 24.64
CA GLN A 645 19.22 -22.31 23.65
C GLN A 645 18.65 -20.90 23.59
N ASP A 646 19.49 -19.90 23.78
CA ASP A 646 19.10 -18.49 23.80
C ASP A 646 19.44 -17.81 22.49
N TYR A 647 18.48 -17.07 21.94
CA TYR A 647 18.65 -16.30 20.72
C TYR A 647 18.34 -14.82 20.98
N PRO A 648 19.13 -13.88 20.45
CA PRO A 648 18.77 -12.48 20.49
C PRO A 648 17.41 -12.24 19.84
N TYR A 649 16.48 -11.67 20.60
CA TYR A 649 15.13 -11.38 20.08
C TYR A 649 14.96 -9.87 19.95
N PHE A 650 15.13 -9.39 18.73
CA PHE A 650 15.15 -7.97 18.37
C PHE A 650 13.90 -7.20 18.82
N LEU A 651 12.72 -7.84 18.80
CA LEU A 651 11.45 -7.13 19.04
C LEU A 651 11.17 -6.83 20.53
N ARG A 652 11.90 -7.42 21.50
CA ARG A 652 11.56 -7.26 22.92
C ARG A 652 12.74 -7.01 23.86
N HIS A 653 13.96 -6.80 23.38
CA HIS A 653 15.15 -6.60 24.18
C HIS A 653 15.42 -7.69 25.25
N GLN A 654 14.77 -8.83 25.14
CA GLN A 654 14.98 -10.04 25.95
C GLN A 654 15.30 -11.21 25.03
N PRO A 655 16.16 -12.15 25.44
CA PRO A 655 16.43 -13.32 24.65
C PRO A 655 15.17 -14.18 24.47
N LEU A 656 15.03 -14.75 23.28
CA LEU A 656 14.09 -15.82 22.98
C LEU A 656 14.74 -17.14 23.37
N CYS A 657 14.07 -17.93 24.16
CA CYS A 657 14.57 -19.21 24.66
C CYS A 657 13.85 -20.35 23.92
N LEU A 658 14.61 -21.22 23.29
CA LEU A 658 14.13 -22.50 22.78
C LEU A 658 14.50 -23.57 23.82
N LEU A 659 13.48 -24.26 24.35
CA LEU A 659 13.65 -25.27 25.38
C LEU A 659 13.27 -26.64 24.81
N SER A 660 14.09 -27.62 25.10
CA SER A 660 13.82 -29.04 24.79
C SER A 660 14.18 -29.95 25.95
N LEU A 661 13.65 -31.15 25.99
CA LEU A 661 14.01 -32.17 26.96
C LEU A 661 14.97 -33.17 26.32
N GLN A 662 16.08 -33.43 26.99
CA GLN A 662 16.99 -34.53 26.62
C GLN A 662 17.03 -35.57 27.76
N ARG A 663 17.08 -36.84 27.42
CA ARG A 663 17.24 -37.91 28.43
C ARG A 663 18.59 -37.79 29.12
N ALA A 664 18.59 -37.83 30.45
CA ALA A 664 19.80 -37.69 31.26
C ALA A 664 20.81 -38.85 31.06
N ASP A 665 20.35 -39.98 30.53
CA ASP A 665 21.17 -41.17 30.33
C ASP A 665 21.99 -41.16 29.03
N ILE A 666 21.77 -40.22 28.14
CA ILE A 666 22.54 -40.04 26.90
C ILE A 666 23.66 -39.02 27.19
N SER A 667 24.87 -39.51 27.38
CA SER A 667 26.07 -38.72 27.54
C SER A 667 26.15 -37.59 26.48
N PRO A 668 26.50 -36.33 26.86
CA PRO A 668 26.58 -35.22 25.92
C PRO A 668 27.61 -35.36 24.79
N ASP A 669 28.43 -36.36 24.80
CA ASP A 669 29.59 -36.49 23.91
C ASP A 669 29.30 -36.97 22.47
N ALA A 670 28.04 -37.32 22.13
CA ALA A 670 27.72 -37.80 20.78
C ALA A 670 27.07 -36.75 19.85
N THR A 671 26.67 -35.56 20.35
CA THR A 671 25.99 -34.54 19.54
C THR A 671 26.50 -33.12 19.76
N ALA A 672 27.51 -32.93 20.60
CA ALA A 672 27.98 -31.60 21.02
C ALA A 672 29.20 -31.09 20.25
N GLU A 673 29.32 -31.38 18.96
CA GLU A 673 30.35 -30.75 18.11
C GLU A 673 29.78 -29.97 16.90
N LYS A 674 28.69 -29.23 17.12
CA LYS A 674 28.38 -28.06 16.33
C LYS A 674 27.84 -26.97 17.27
N SER A 675 28.78 -26.39 18.05
CA SER A 675 28.57 -25.06 18.61
C SER A 675 28.03 -24.15 17.50
N PRO A 676 27.03 -23.29 17.75
CA PRO A 676 26.73 -22.21 16.84
C PRO A 676 28.07 -21.49 16.56
N PRO A 677 28.34 -21.08 15.32
CA PRO A 677 29.64 -20.43 15.05
C PRO A 677 29.79 -19.36 16.09
N ALA A 678 30.79 -19.57 16.95
CA ALA A 678 31.20 -18.64 17.98
C ALA A 678 31.21 -17.29 17.29
N SER A 679 30.61 -16.31 17.94
CA SER A 679 30.67 -14.92 17.55
C SER A 679 31.91 -14.70 16.67
N THR A 680 31.74 -14.80 15.36
CA THR A 680 32.80 -14.38 14.46
C THR A 680 33.05 -12.94 14.85
N ASP A 681 34.16 -12.74 15.44
CA ASP A 681 34.81 -11.46 15.70
C ASP A 681 34.50 -10.56 14.50
N PHE A 682 33.53 -9.67 14.65
CA PHE A 682 33.22 -8.62 13.68
C PHE A 682 34.24 -7.50 13.81
N ARG A 683 35.54 -7.88 13.82
CA ARG A 683 36.65 -7.00 13.55
C ARG A 683 37.20 -7.32 12.16
N ARG A 684 36.47 -6.86 11.11
CA ARG A 684 37.01 -6.41 9.80
C ARG A 684 35.90 -5.81 8.97
#